data_95229bcab8060a621f7cf976449a20e4
#
_entry.id   95229bcab8060a621f7cf976449a20e4
#
_cell.length_a   1.000
_cell.length_b   1.000
_cell.length_c   1.000
_cell.angle_alpha   90.00
_cell.angle_beta   90.00
_cell.angle_gamma   90.00
#
_symmetry.space_group_name_H-M   'P 1'
#
loop_
_entity.id
_entity.type
_entity.pdbx_description
1 polymer ?
#
loop_
_entity_poly.entity_id
_entity_poly.type
_entity_poly.pdbx_seq_one_letter_code
_entity_poly.pdbx_strand_id
1 'polypeptide(L)'
;MKKNVLKAFSISFLFLGCFVANAQDTKTSKYNYNEAFGNNFYTKNGTDTRSASGQPGAKYWQNRADYNLTATLNEQTSEITGSEILTYTNNSPDKMGFLWMHLDQNLFKKDSRGNAVIPVKGSRNGARGQVFDGGHKIKSVSVVSIQNGKTVEKEVKYSITDTRMQVILPHELNANGGSVKIKIDFSFISPIEGSDRMGVLDTKNGKIFAMAQWYPRMCVYDDVRGWDTHPYLGAGEFYLEYGDFDVAITAPANHIVVSSGELQNPKEVYTAEQLKRWDQAKQSEKTVIIRSEEEVTNPSSRPSGKSTLTWKFKMKNSRDVSWASSAAFIIDAARINLPSGKKSLAIGAYPAESNGNQAWGRATEYTKTSIENYSKRWFEYPYPAAVNVAANVGGMEYPGIVFCHYKSKGEDLWGVTDHEFGHCWFPMIVGSNERLFAWMDEGFNTFINGISSQDFNNGEYKQEKENMHHGAHELTDPAIEPIMSAPDNLKEARLGLLAYEKPGEGLNMLREMLGKERFDYAFRTYVERWAFKHPMPDDFFRTIENVAGEDLSWFWRSWFINNWQLDQAITKVKYVKNDAKQGALITIANLEKMPMPVTMDIKTKSGAVTRVNLPVDIWQRNVEWTFKHNSTEELESITIDPENNMPDINEENNTWTLAKNGIEKPADLTAYTGNFSSKQIPIKIKFTQEDGDLIINSEGRPSAPLENKGKDRFTFEQAGVIVQFNEAKSGFNLKVGEQNFDFTRDK
;
A
#
# COMPACT_ATOMS: atom_id res chain seq x y z
N MET A 1 39.64 -61.92 -16.66
CA MET A 1 39.55 -62.89 -17.78
C MET A 1 38.49 -62.40 -18.79
N LYS A 2 38.93 -62.36 -20.07
CA LYS A 2 38.18 -62.30 -21.33
C LYS A 2 37.33 -61.06 -21.58
N LYS A 3 37.76 -60.06 -22.36
CA LYS A 3 38.06 -60.00 -23.85
C LYS A 3 36.81 -59.72 -24.69
N ASN A 4 36.84 -58.46 -25.23
CA ASN A 4 36.58 -58.10 -26.63
C ASN A 4 35.21 -58.43 -27.27
N VAL A 5 34.56 -57.43 -27.94
CA VAL A 5 34.81 -57.17 -29.37
C VAL A 5 34.11 -55.85 -29.79
N LEU A 6 34.87 -54.96 -30.43
CA LEU A 6 34.42 -53.85 -31.26
C LEU A 6 33.61 -54.36 -32.47
N LYS A 7 32.54 -53.68 -32.83
CA LYS A 7 32.11 -53.56 -34.22
C LYS A 7 31.66 -52.13 -34.49
N ALA A 8 32.42 -51.49 -35.35
CA ALA A 8 32.09 -50.24 -36.00
C ALA A 8 30.93 -50.42 -36.98
N PHE A 9 29.98 -49.53 -36.96
CA PHE A 9 29.06 -49.34 -38.10
C PHE A 9 29.08 -47.83 -38.45
N SER A 10 29.64 -47.56 -39.61
CA SER A 10 29.55 -46.27 -40.31
C SER A 10 28.13 -46.11 -40.82
N ILE A 11 27.42 -45.06 -40.40
CA ILE A 11 26.18 -44.64 -41.01
C ILE A 11 26.38 -43.20 -41.50
N SER A 12 26.26 -43.03 -42.80
CA SER A 12 26.28 -41.77 -43.52
C SER A 12 25.17 -40.84 -43.04
N PHE A 13 25.53 -39.63 -42.59
CA PHE A 13 24.59 -38.55 -42.33
C PHE A 13 24.13 -37.94 -43.66
N LEU A 14 22.91 -38.23 -44.08
CA LEU A 14 22.17 -37.40 -45.01
C LEU A 14 21.69 -36.16 -44.27
N PHE A 15 22.20 -34.98 -44.63
CA PHE A 15 21.64 -33.70 -44.22
C PHE A 15 20.28 -33.51 -44.92
N LEU A 16 19.19 -33.85 -44.23
CA LEU A 16 17.88 -33.26 -44.51
C LEU A 16 17.79 -31.96 -43.71
N GLY A 17 17.90 -30.84 -44.40
CA GLY A 17 17.57 -29.55 -43.82
C GLY A 17 16.08 -29.50 -43.47
N CYS A 18 15.74 -29.73 -42.20
CA CYS A 18 14.46 -29.34 -41.70
C CYS A 18 14.46 -27.82 -41.57
N PHE A 19 13.77 -27.15 -42.46
CA PHE A 19 13.25 -25.83 -42.20
C PHE A 19 12.30 -25.98 -41.02
N VAL A 20 12.77 -25.65 -39.83
CA VAL A 20 11.88 -25.38 -38.68
C VAL A 20 11.19 -24.09 -39.06
N ALA A 21 10.00 -24.16 -39.62
CA ALA A 21 9.07 -23.04 -39.53
C ALA A 21 8.82 -22.82 -38.04
N ASN A 22 9.31 -21.74 -37.49
CA ASN A 22 8.86 -21.24 -36.24
C ASN A 22 7.36 -20.95 -36.42
N ALA A 23 6.52 -21.92 -36.09
CA ALA A 23 5.14 -21.65 -35.77
C ALA A 23 5.24 -20.81 -34.50
N GLN A 24 4.99 -19.52 -34.61
CA GLN A 24 4.71 -18.66 -33.49
C GLN A 24 3.55 -19.33 -32.74
N ASP A 25 3.83 -19.91 -31.59
CA ASP A 25 2.79 -20.38 -30.68
C ASP A 25 1.86 -19.18 -30.43
N THR A 26 0.71 -19.18 -31.07
CA THR A 26 -0.33 -18.17 -30.83
C THR A 26 -0.85 -18.43 -29.42
N LYS A 27 -0.21 -17.79 -28.44
CA LYS A 27 -0.62 -17.86 -27.05
C LYS A 27 -2.10 -17.45 -26.99
N THR A 28 -2.98 -18.37 -26.63
CA THR A 28 -4.39 -18.08 -26.51
C THR A 28 -4.57 -17.10 -25.34
N SER A 29 -5.16 -15.95 -25.59
CA SER A 29 -5.40 -14.95 -24.55
C SER A 29 -6.18 -15.54 -23.38
N LYS A 30 -5.76 -15.24 -22.14
CA LYS A 30 -6.45 -15.55 -20.90
C LYS A 30 -7.43 -14.44 -20.47
N TYR A 31 -7.46 -13.36 -21.23
CA TYR A 31 -8.27 -12.20 -20.92
C TYR A 31 -9.78 -12.52 -21.05
N ASN A 32 -10.53 -12.11 -20.03
CA ASN A 32 -11.99 -12.23 -19.99
C ASN A 32 -12.61 -10.88 -19.56
N TYR A 33 -13.13 -10.16 -20.52
CA TYR A 33 -13.73 -8.84 -20.26
C TYR A 33 -14.94 -8.91 -19.31
N ASN A 34 -15.72 -10.01 -19.28
CA ASN A 34 -16.81 -10.17 -18.33
C ASN A 34 -16.29 -10.32 -16.89
N GLU A 35 -15.12 -10.94 -16.70
CA GLU A 35 -14.44 -11.02 -15.42
C GLU A 35 -13.83 -9.66 -15.04
N ALA A 36 -13.21 -8.98 -15.99
CA ALA A 36 -12.53 -7.71 -15.75
C ALA A 36 -13.47 -6.54 -15.48
N PHE A 37 -14.56 -6.41 -16.25
CA PHE A 37 -15.50 -5.29 -16.18
C PHE A 37 -16.90 -5.67 -15.66
N GLY A 38 -17.05 -6.88 -15.10
CA GLY A 38 -18.32 -7.33 -14.54
C GLY A 38 -18.78 -6.50 -13.36
N ASN A 39 -20.11 -6.27 -13.25
CA ASN A 39 -20.72 -5.43 -12.22
C ASN A 39 -20.73 -6.07 -10.82
N ASN A 40 -20.40 -7.34 -10.67
CA ASN A 40 -20.49 -8.11 -9.44
C ASN A 40 -19.16 -8.12 -8.65
N PHE A 41 -18.45 -7.03 -8.62
CA PHE A 41 -17.15 -6.95 -7.95
C PHE A 41 -17.28 -6.50 -6.49
N TYR A 42 -17.79 -5.32 -6.27
CA TYR A 42 -18.13 -4.79 -4.95
C TYR A 42 -19.34 -3.86 -5.08
N THR A 43 -19.98 -3.59 -3.97
CA THR A 43 -21.11 -2.67 -3.98
C THR A 43 -20.63 -1.22 -3.92
N LYS A 44 -21.13 -0.39 -4.83
CA LYS A 44 -21.00 1.07 -4.78
C LYS A 44 -22.12 1.71 -3.92
N ASN A 45 -23.00 0.90 -3.36
CA ASN A 45 -24.07 1.39 -2.50
C ASN A 45 -23.48 1.85 -1.17
N GLY A 46 -23.76 3.07 -0.79
CA GLY A 46 -23.42 3.59 0.52
C GLY A 46 -24.39 3.09 1.59
N THR A 47 -24.03 3.39 2.83
CA THR A 47 -24.88 3.23 4.02
C THR A 47 -25.10 4.58 4.68
N ASP A 48 -25.90 4.62 5.74
CA ASP A 48 -26.06 5.83 6.56
C ASP A 48 -24.76 6.26 7.25
N THR A 49 -23.85 5.30 7.51
CA THR A 49 -22.57 5.57 8.17
C THR A 49 -21.42 5.77 7.18
N ARG A 50 -21.50 5.20 5.96
CA ARG A 50 -20.47 5.28 4.92
C ARG A 50 -21.09 5.55 3.58
N SER A 51 -20.83 6.73 3.03
CA SER A 51 -21.48 7.19 1.81
C SER A 51 -20.93 6.50 0.56
N ALA A 52 -21.74 6.40 -0.48
CA ALA A 52 -21.31 5.90 -1.79
C ALA A 52 -20.22 6.75 -2.47
N SER A 53 -20.02 8.00 -2.02
CA SER A 53 -18.91 8.87 -2.47
C SER A 53 -17.62 8.63 -1.73
N GLY A 54 -17.55 7.68 -0.78
CA GLY A 54 -16.37 7.37 0.00
C GLY A 54 -16.13 8.31 1.19
N GLN A 55 -17.05 9.21 1.50
CA GLN A 55 -16.96 10.06 2.71
C GLN A 55 -17.74 9.45 3.88
N PRO A 56 -17.44 9.82 5.13
CA PRO A 56 -18.29 9.47 6.27
C PRO A 56 -19.74 9.87 6.01
N GLY A 57 -20.68 8.96 6.29
CA GLY A 57 -22.11 9.17 6.12
C GLY A 57 -22.71 10.09 7.21
N ALA A 58 -23.95 10.50 7.02
CA ALA A 58 -24.65 11.41 7.95
C ALA A 58 -24.81 10.84 9.36
N LYS A 59 -24.79 9.52 9.51
CA LYS A 59 -24.87 8.82 10.83
C LYS A 59 -23.56 8.15 11.22
N TYR A 60 -22.43 8.56 10.62
CA TYR A 60 -21.13 8.07 11.05
C TYR A 60 -20.88 8.43 12.51
N TRP A 61 -20.43 7.47 13.27
CA TRP A 61 -20.06 7.61 14.65
C TRP A 61 -18.68 6.99 14.90
N GLN A 62 -18.05 7.43 15.96
CA GLN A 62 -16.77 6.89 16.42
C GLN A 62 -16.69 7.09 17.92
N ASN A 63 -16.21 6.07 18.61
CA ASN A 63 -15.99 6.12 20.04
C ASN A 63 -14.73 6.94 20.36
N ARG A 64 -14.49 7.21 21.62
CA ARG A 64 -13.36 8.02 22.07
C ARG A 64 -12.75 7.43 23.33
N ALA A 65 -11.41 7.42 23.40
CA ALA A 65 -10.64 6.91 24.52
C ALA A 65 -9.62 7.95 24.99
N ASP A 66 -9.93 8.67 26.08
CA ASP A 66 -9.02 9.66 26.69
C ASP A 66 -8.25 9.02 27.86
N TYR A 67 -6.95 9.28 27.95
CA TYR A 67 -6.07 8.62 28.91
C TYR A 67 -5.33 9.60 29.82
N ASN A 68 -5.27 9.27 31.15
CA ASN A 68 -4.27 9.77 32.05
C ASN A 68 -3.33 8.63 32.42
N LEU A 69 -2.09 8.70 31.97
CA LEU A 69 -1.09 7.65 32.08
C LEU A 69 0.04 8.07 33.01
N THR A 70 0.43 7.17 33.89
CA THR A 70 1.64 7.33 34.69
C THR A 70 2.52 6.10 34.54
N ALA A 71 3.84 6.28 34.43
CA ALA A 71 4.80 5.18 34.46
C ALA A 71 6.03 5.54 35.29
N THR A 72 6.64 4.53 35.88
CA THR A 72 7.94 4.60 36.57
C THR A 72 8.86 3.52 35.99
N LEU A 73 10.03 3.95 35.53
CA LEU A 73 11.10 3.08 35.04
C LEU A 73 12.02 2.67 36.18
N ASN A 74 12.18 1.37 36.37
CA ASN A 74 13.29 0.77 37.09
C ASN A 74 14.37 0.33 36.10
N GLU A 75 15.44 1.11 35.98
CA GLU A 75 16.53 0.87 35.02
C GLU A 75 17.26 -0.45 35.27
N GLN A 76 17.42 -0.89 36.52
CA GLN A 76 18.18 -2.10 36.90
C GLN A 76 17.45 -3.36 36.48
N THR A 77 16.14 -3.38 36.62
CA THR A 77 15.30 -4.55 36.30
C THR A 77 14.59 -4.44 34.95
N SER A 78 14.71 -3.29 34.28
CA SER A 78 13.94 -2.94 33.07
C SER A 78 12.42 -3.06 33.29
N GLU A 79 11.95 -2.94 34.54
CA GLU A 79 10.52 -2.99 34.86
C GLU A 79 9.89 -1.61 34.72
N ILE A 80 8.75 -1.61 34.07
CA ILE A 80 7.83 -0.47 34.00
C ILE A 80 6.64 -0.76 34.93
N THR A 81 6.41 0.11 35.91
CA THR A 81 5.19 0.11 36.72
C THR A 81 4.32 1.27 36.29
N GLY A 82 3.08 1.00 35.89
CA GLY A 82 2.17 2.00 35.38
C GLY A 82 0.79 1.98 36.01
N SER A 83 0.11 3.12 35.90
CA SER A 83 -1.30 3.25 36.18
C SER A 83 -1.95 4.09 35.09
N GLU A 84 -3.13 3.70 34.66
CA GLU A 84 -3.95 4.46 33.74
C GLU A 84 -5.32 4.77 34.29
N ILE A 85 -5.87 5.91 33.90
CA ILE A 85 -7.29 6.22 34.01
C ILE A 85 -7.78 6.49 32.58
N LEU A 86 -8.47 5.52 32.03
CA LEU A 86 -9.14 5.61 30.73
C LEU A 86 -10.53 6.22 30.94
N THR A 87 -10.87 7.25 30.19
CA THR A 87 -12.25 7.72 30.01
C THR A 87 -12.73 7.28 28.65
N TYR A 88 -13.61 6.28 28.60
CA TYR A 88 -14.18 5.78 27.35
C TYR A 88 -15.56 6.37 27.13
N THR A 89 -15.79 6.94 25.94
CA THR A 89 -17.08 7.50 25.53
C THR A 89 -17.65 6.68 24.38
N ASN A 90 -18.82 6.09 24.62
CA ASN A 90 -19.56 5.28 23.68
C ASN A 90 -20.50 6.15 22.84
N ASN A 91 -20.07 6.52 21.63
CA ASN A 91 -20.89 7.27 20.67
C ASN A 91 -21.68 6.35 19.73
N SER A 92 -21.50 5.03 19.83
CA SER A 92 -22.23 4.06 19.04
C SER A 92 -23.73 4.02 19.38
N PRO A 93 -24.58 3.50 18.51
CA PRO A 93 -25.99 3.29 18.80
C PRO A 93 -26.25 2.14 19.79
N ASP A 94 -25.23 1.38 20.18
CA ASP A 94 -25.35 0.16 20.96
C ASP A 94 -24.99 0.42 22.44
N LYS A 95 -25.71 -0.21 23.37
CA LYS A 95 -25.30 -0.29 24.77
C LYS A 95 -24.23 -1.34 24.96
N MET A 96 -23.31 -1.12 25.90
CA MET A 96 -22.19 -2.01 26.15
C MET A 96 -22.17 -2.52 27.59
N GLY A 97 -22.25 -3.84 27.77
CA GLY A 97 -22.12 -4.50 29.09
C GLY A 97 -20.67 -4.84 29.45
N PHE A 98 -19.75 -4.70 28.52
CA PHE A 98 -18.32 -4.96 28.69
C PHE A 98 -17.50 -4.13 27.71
N LEU A 99 -16.20 -4.00 27.99
CA LEU A 99 -15.19 -3.38 27.13
C LEU A 99 -14.10 -4.38 26.81
N TRP A 100 -13.48 -4.24 25.60
CA TRP A 100 -12.30 -4.99 25.24
C TRP A 100 -11.07 -4.09 25.19
N MET A 101 -9.95 -4.63 25.68
CA MET A 101 -8.66 -3.96 25.68
C MET A 101 -7.57 -4.87 25.11
N HIS A 102 -6.60 -4.27 24.43
CA HIS A 102 -5.38 -4.91 24.00
C HIS A 102 -4.35 -4.95 25.14
N LEU A 103 -3.70 -6.08 25.31
CA LEU A 103 -2.56 -6.30 26.20
C LEU A 103 -1.36 -6.77 25.37
N ASP A 104 -0.83 -5.89 24.53
CA ASP A 104 0.13 -6.29 23.49
C ASP A 104 1.44 -6.84 24.06
N GLN A 105 1.87 -6.42 25.24
CA GLN A 105 3.02 -7.02 25.95
C GLN A 105 2.87 -8.51 26.21
N ASN A 106 1.63 -9.03 26.19
CA ASN A 106 1.39 -10.47 26.35
C ASN A 106 1.88 -11.28 25.16
N LEU A 107 2.24 -10.65 24.01
CA LEU A 107 2.98 -11.29 22.92
C LEU A 107 4.24 -12.00 23.46
N PHE A 108 4.91 -11.40 24.44
CA PHE A 108 6.17 -11.88 25.01
C PHE A 108 6.00 -12.95 26.09
N LYS A 109 4.78 -13.43 26.38
CA LYS A 109 4.58 -14.60 27.23
C LYS A 109 4.97 -15.88 26.50
N LYS A 110 5.56 -16.83 27.21
CA LYS A 110 5.97 -18.13 26.65
C LYS A 110 4.83 -18.91 25.98
N ASP A 111 3.62 -18.80 26.51
CA ASP A 111 2.41 -19.46 26.05
C ASP A 111 1.53 -18.60 25.15
N SER A 112 2.05 -17.46 24.66
CA SER A 112 1.32 -16.58 23.76
C SER A 112 1.07 -17.23 22.40
N ARG A 113 -0.05 -16.86 21.76
CA ARG A 113 -0.35 -17.26 20.38
C ARG A 113 0.73 -16.75 19.41
N GLY A 114 1.22 -15.50 19.61
CA GLY A 114 2.28 -14.94 18.80
C GLY A 114 3.55 -15.80 18.80
N ASN A 115 3.99 -16.27 19.98
CA ASN A 115 5.11 -17.22 20.04
C ASN A 115 4.78 -18.57 19.37
N ALA A 116 3.56 -19.06 19.51
CA ALA A 116 3.16 -20.36 18.96
C ALA A 116 3.12 -20.38 17.43
N VAL A 117 2.85 -19.25 16.76
CA VAL A 117 2.78 -19.17 15.29
C VAL A 117 4.11 -18.84 14.62
N ILE A 118 5.17 -18.51 15.39
CA ILE A 118 6.49 -18.23 14.82
C ILE A 118 7.15 -19.55 14.37
N PRO A 119 7.49 -19.74 13.09
CA PRO A 119 8.19 -20.92 12.61
C PRO A 119 9.58 -21.03 13.24
N VAL A 120 9.99 -22.25 13.62
CA VAL A 120 11.34 -22.53 14.15
C VAL A 120 12.44 -22.21 13.12
N LYS A 121 12.12 -22.34 11.83
CA LYS A 121 13.02 -22.04 10.70
C LYS A 121 12.33 -21.10 9.71
N GLY A 122 13.11 -20.22 9.12
CA GLY A 122 12.63 -19.32 8.08
C GLY A 122 11.82 -18.11 8.59
N SER A 123 11.90 -17.81 9.88
CA SER A 123 11.34 -16.60 10.46
C SER A 123 12.43 -15.71 11.03
N ARG A 124 12.34 -14.42 10.76
CA ARG A 124 13.19 -13.39 11.36
C ARG A 124 13.05 -13.40 12.89
N ASN A 125 11.84 -13.47 13.38
CA ASN A 125 11.53 -13.48 14.82
C ASN A 125 11.95 -14.79 15.49
N GLY A 126 11.82 -15.93 14.83
CA GLY A 126 12.29 -17.22 15.33
C GLY A 126 13.82 -17.30 15.47
N ALA A 127 14.56 -16.63 14.59
CA ALA A 127 16.03 -16.56 14.65
C ALA A 127 16.54 -15.65 15.78
N ARG A 128 15.75 -14.69 16.24
CA ARG A 128 16.09 -13.74 17.32
C ARG A 128 15.74 -14.26 18.72
N GLY A 129 15.26 -15.48 18.86
CA GLY A 129 14.70 -16.06 20.08
C GLY A 129 15.45 -15.65 21.35
N GLN A 130 14.84 -14.80 22.16
CA GLN A 130 15.31 -14.48 23.50
C GLN A 130 14.59 -15.36 24.51
N VAL A 131 15.31 -15.84 25.52
CA VAL A 131 14.69 -16.54 26.65
C VAL A 131 14.07 -15.49 27.56
N PHE A 132 12.83 -15.11 27.26
CA PHE A 132 12.10 -14.08 27.97
C PHE A 132 10.66 -14.53 28.20
N ASP A 133 10.13 -14.28 29.41
CA ASP A 133 8.75 -14.55 29.77
C ASP A 133 8.17 -13.26 30.33
N GLY A 134 7.71 -12.41 29.40
CA GLY A 134 7.21 -11.08 29.67
C GLY A 134 5.69 -11.03 29.87
N GLY A 135 5.14 -9.93 29.43
CA GLY A 135 3.69 -9.66 29.43
C GLY A 135 3.24 -8.76 30.57
N HIS A 136 2.06 -8.21 30.40
CA HIS A 136 1.42 -7.38 31.42
C HIS A 136 1.07 -8.20 32.67
N LYS A 137 1.42 -7.66 33.83
CA LYS A 137 0.92 -8.08 35.15
C LYS A 137 -0.14 -7.06 35.58
N ILE A 138 -1.41 -7.40 35.38
CA ILE A 138 -2.53 -6.55 35.80
C ILE A 138 -2.71 -6.71 37.31
N LYS A 139 -2.60 -5.61 38.05
CA LYS A 139 -2.71 -5.57 39.54
C LYS A 139 -4.13 -5.35 39.98
N SER A 140 -4.83 -4.43 39.30
CA SER A 140 -6.23 -4.10 39.61
C SER A 140 -6.92 -3.51 38.40
N VAL A 141 -8.24 -3.72 38.28
CA VAL A 141 -9.13 -3.07 37.32
C VAL A 141 -10.35 -2.56 38.06
N SER A 142 -10.61 -1.26 38.01
CA SER A 142 -11.69 -0.62 38.74
C SER A 142 -12.45 0.39 37.88
N VAL A 143 -13.76 0.49 38.09
CA VAL A 143 -14.57 1.61 37.62
C VAL A 143 -14.41 2.76 38.58
N VAL A 144 -14.11 3.94 38.05
CA VAL A 144 -13.94 5.19 38.81
C VAL A 144 -15.21 6.04 38.72
N SER A 145 -15.76 6.47 39.83
CA SER A 145 -16.94 7.34 39.88
C SER A 145 -16.74 8.47 40.90
N ILE A 146 -17.54 9.51 40.80
CA ILE A 146 -17.57 10.58 41.79
C ILE A 146 -18.89 10.44 42.59
N GLN A 147 -18.77 10.19 43.89
CA GLN A 147 -19.92 10.10 44.82
C GLN A 147 -19.73 11.11 45.94
N ASN A 148 -20.70 11.97 46.10
CA ASN A 148 -20.66 13.06 47.10
C ASN A 148 -19.37 13.91 47.05
N GLY A 149 -18.87 14.20 45.84
CA GLY A 149 -17.66 14.97 45.60
C GLY A 149 -16.34 14.22 45.87
N LYS A 150 -16.40 12.91 46.17
CA LYS A 150 -15.23 12.07 46.40
C LYS A 150 -15.08 11.04 45.29
N THR A 151 -13.84 10.79 44.89
CA THR A 151 -13.51 9.70 43.96
C THR A 151 -13.72 8.36 44.68
N VAL A 152 -14.49 7.46 44.07
CA VAL A 152 -14.74 6.10 44.51
C VAL A 152 -14.30 5.16 43.43
N GLU A 153 -13.43 4.21 43.78
CA GLU A 153 -12.97 3.13 42.91
C GLU A 153 -13.69 1.84 43.33
N LYS A 154 -14.28 1.15 42.34
CA LYS A 154 -14.95 -0.14 42.58
C LYS A 154 -14.32 -1.17 41.62
N GLU A 155 -13.70 -2.17 42.22
CA GLU A 155 -13.14 -3.29 41.45
C GLU A 155 -14.22 -3.98 40.60
N VAL A 156 -13.83 -4.38 39.41
CA VAL A 156 -14.69 -5.06 38.43
C VAL A 156 -14.08 -6.38 37.98
N LYS A 157 -14.92 -7.29 37.54
CA LYS A 157 -14.47 -8.57 36.96
C LYS A 157 -13.85 -8.33 35.58
N TYR A 158 -12.76 -9.01 35.31
CA TYR A 158 -12.14 -9.06 34.00
C TYR A 158 -11.64 -10.47 33.70
N SER A 159 -11.43 -10.75 32.42
CA SER A 159 -10.81 -11.99 31.96
C SER A 159 -9.75 -11.65 30.89
N ILE A 160 -8.62 -12.34 30.95
CA ILE A 160 -7.53 -12.19 29.99
C ILE A 160 -7.50 -13.42 29.08
N THR A 161 -7.50 -13.18 27.80
CA THR A 161 -7.34 -14.20 26.77
C THR A 161 -6.20 -13.77 25.85
N ASP A 162 -5.01 -14.33 26.07
CA ASP A 162 -3.81 -14.02 25.32
C ASP A 162 -3.49 -12.51 25.36
N THR A 163 -3.46 -11.81 24.25
CA THR A 163 -3.21 -10.37 24.14
C THR A 163 -4.45 -9.49 24.30
N ARG A 164 -5.54 -9.99 24.89
CA ARG A 164 -6.80 -9.25 25.06
C ARG A 164 -7.34 -9.41 26.47
N MET A 165 -7.98 -8.35 26.94
CA MET A 165 -8.67 -8.32 28.23
C MET A 165 -10.10 -7.83 28.04
N GLN A 166 -11.07 -8.62 28.54
CA GLN A 166 -12.47 -8.21 28.65
C GLN A 166 -12.74 -7.67 30.04
N VAL A 167 -13.24 -6.45 30.14
CA VAL A 167 -13.63 -5.80 31.37
C VAL A 167 -15.15 -5.79 31.47
N ILE A 168 -15.72 -6.42 32.49
CA ILE A 168 -17.16 -6.50 32.70
C ILE A 168 -17.62 -5.25 33.46
N LEU A 169 -18.51 -4.49 32.83
CA LEU A 169 -19.06 -3.28 33.43
C LEU A 169 -20.11 -3.62 34.52
N PRO A 170 -20.16 -2.88 35.66
CA PRO A 170 -21.15 -3.11 36.70
C PRO A 170 -22.58 -2.71 36.26
N HIS A 171 -22.68 -1.85 35.25
CA HIS A 171 -23.90 -1.41 34.60
C HIS A 171 -23.61 -1.23 33.11
N GLU A 172 -24.60 -1.45 32.27
CA GLU A 172 -24.48 -1.18 30.84
C GLU A 172 -24.10 0.28 30.59
N LEU A 173 -23.10 0.51 29.77
CA LEU A 173 -22.73 1.82 29.23
C LEU A 173 -23.77 2.22 28.19
N ASN A 174 -24.37 3.38 28.36
CA ASN A 174 -25.39 3.86 27.43
C ASN A 174 -24.79 4.13 26.05
N ALA A 175 -25.64 3.98 25.04
CA ALA A 175 -25.39 4.42 23.68
C ALA A 175 -25.35 5.96 23.57
N ASN A 176 -24.85 6.46 22.44
CA ASN A 176 -24.92 7.86 22.03
C ASN A 176 -24.38 8.85 23.06
N GLY A 177 -23.15 8.65 23.50
CA GLY A 177 -22.43 9.56 24.41
C GLY A 177 -22.32 9.09 25.88
N GLY A 178 -22.73 7.85 26.17
CA GLY A 178 -22.47 7.25 27.51
C GLY A 178 -20.97 7.18 27.78
N SER A 179 -20.54 7.48 29.00
CA SER A 179 -19.12 7.50 29.36
C SER A 179 -18.85 6.72 30.65
N VAL A 180 -17.68 6.08 30.71
CA VAL A 180 -17.18 5.34 31.86
C VAL A 180 -15.70 5.61 32.06
N LYS A 181 -15.26 5.66 33.33
CA LYS A 181 -13.84 5.74 33.69
C LYS A 181 -13.38 4.40 34.24
N ILE A 182 -12.33 3.87 33.66
CA ILE A 182 -11.65 2.63 34.09
C ILE A 182 -10.26 2.99 34.57
N LYS A 183 -9.89 2.53 35.76
CA LYS A 183 -8.51 2.59 36.26
C LYS A 183 -7.91 1.20 36.22
N ILE A 184 -6.68 1.11 35.69
CA ILE A 184 -5.90 -0.13 35.62
C ILE A 184 -4.52 0.14 36.18
N ASP A 185 -4.10 -0.65 37.16
CA ASP A 185 -2.73 -0.66 37.68
C ASP A 185 -2.01 -1.89 37.13
N PHE A 186 -0.83 -1.70 36.55
CA PHE A 186 -0.10 -2.74 35.83
C PHE A 186 1.42 -2.63 36.00
N SER A 187 2.12 -3.69 35.64
CA SER A 187 3.57 -3.66 35.38
C SER A 187 3.95 -4.66 34.31
N PHE A 188 5.12 -4.47 33.72
CA PHE A 188 5.75 -5.43 32.82
C PHE A 188 7.27 -5.20 32.83
N ILE A 189 8.02 -6.21 32.39
CA ILE A 189 9.46 -6.10 32.13
C ILE A 189 9.64 -5.86 30.64
N SER A 190 10.41 -4.81 30.28
CA SER A 190 10.72 -4.53 28.88
C SER A 190 11.61 -5.60 28.30
N PRO A 191 11.29 -6.17 27.12
CA PRO A 191 12.19 -7.03 26.38
C PRO A 191 13.44 -6.25 25.93
N ILE A 192 14.55 -6.96 25.70
CA ILE A 192 15.73 -6.38 25.06
C ILE A 192 15.43 -6.08 23.60
N GLU A 193 14.81 -7.06 22.93
CA GLU A 193 14.28 -6.92 21.58
C GLU A 193 12.78 -7.21 21.61
N GLY A 194 11.98 -6.28 21.19
CA GLY A 194 10.51 -6.32 21.28
C GLY A 194 9.84 -6.44 19.92
N SER A 195 10.23 -7.41 19.12
CA SER A 195 9.63 -7.71 17.79
C SER A 195 9.62 -6.50 16.85
N ASP A 196 10.74 -5.77 16.80
CA ASP A 196 10.91 -4.53 16.04
C ASP A 196 9.97 -3.36 16.45
N ARG A 197 9.30 -3.45 17.59
CA ARG A 197 8.36 -2.41 18.08
C ARG A 197 8.94 -1.52 19.16
N MET A 198 9.78 -2.10 20.01
CA MET A 198 10.36 -1.47 21.19
C MET A 198 11.62 -2.23 21.60
N GLY A 199 12.32 -1.75 22.63
CA GLY A 199 13.42 -2.51 23.18
C GLY A 199 14.37 -1.73 24.08
N VAL A 200 15.44 -2.39 24.51
CA VAL A 200 16.50 -1.82 25.35
C VAL A 200 17.82 -1.95 24.63
N LEU A 201 18.44 -0.81 24.28
CA LEU A 201 19.74 -0.73 23.63
C LEU A 201 20.83 -0.41 24.66
N ASP A 202 21.83 -1.27 24.75
CA ASP A 202 23.05 -0.97 25.50
C ASP A 202 23.95 -0.02 24.69
N THR A 203 24.32 1.11 25.29
CA THR A 203 25.22 2.09 24.69
C THR A 203 26.44 2.36 25.58
N LYS A 204 27.43 3.08 25.04
CA LYS A 204 28.64 3.45 25.78
C LYS A 204 28.34 4.20 27.09
N ASN A 205 27.32 5.02 27.14
CA ASN A 205 27.01 5.93 28.23
C ASN A 205 25.72 5.59 29.01
N GLY A 206 25.19 4.38 28.83
CA GLY A 206 23.97 3.92 29.50
C GLY A 206 22.98 3.27 28.52
N LYS A 207 21.90 2.76 29.06
CA LYS A 207 20.86 2.11 28.28
C LYS A 207 19.88 3.12 27.66
N ILE A 208 19.42 2.84 26.45
CA ILE A 208 18.26 3.51 25.87
C ILE A 208 17.05 2.57 26.00
N PHE A 209 16.02 3.03 26.65
CA PHE A 209 14.73 2.38 26.76
C PHE A 209 13.78 3.02 25.76
N ALA A 210 13.47 2.32 24.68
CA ALA A 210 12.45 2.71 23.70
C ALA A 210 11.16 1.95 24.03
N MET A 211 10.13 2.66 24.54
CA MET A 211 8.94 2.07 25.14
C MET A 211 7.71 2.36 24.31
N ALA A 212 7.09 1.28 23.85
CA ALA A 212 5.84 1.31 23.11
C ALA A 212 4.90 0.19 23.56
N GLN A 213 3.63 0.27 23.21
CA GLN A 213 2.62 -0.74 23.58
C GLN A 213 2.64 -1.02 25.11
N TRP A 214 2.91 0.02 25.87
CA TRP A 214 3.35 -0.06 27.25
C TRP A 214 2.23 0.01 28.29
N TYR A 215 1.00 0.28 27.84
CA TYR A 215 -0.21 0.36 28.68
C TYR A 215 -1.34 -0.46 28.03
N PRO A 216 -2.34 -0.95 28.79
CA PRO A 216 -3.53 -1.54 28.24
C PRO A 216 -4.27 -0.56 27.32
N ARG A 217 -4.55 -0.93 26.07
CA ARG A 217 -5.12 -0.04 25.05
C ARG A 217 -6.54 -0.43 24.68
N MET A 218 -7.42 0.53 24.52
CA MET A 218 -8.82 0.29 24.17
C MET A 218 -8.93 -0.31 22.75
N CYS A 219 -9.65 -1.42 22.59
CA CYS A 219 -10.02 -1.93 21.28
C CYS A 219 -11.00 -0.98 20.59
N VAL A 220 -10.92 -0.86 19.28
CA VAL A 220 -11.91 -0.13 18.49
C VAL A 220 -13.23 -0.92 18.47
N TYR A 221 -14.33 -0.19 18.59
CA TYR A 221 -15.67 -0.67 18.25
C TYR A 221 -16.20 0.19 17.13
N ASP A 222 -16.31 -0.38 15.92
CA ASP A 222 -16.70 0.35 14.71
C ASP A 222 -18.05 -0.10 14.12
N ASP A 223 -18.53 0.64 13.13
CA ASP A 223 -19.81 0.44 12.45
C ASP A 223 -19.81 -0.70 11.41
N VAL A 224 -18.63 -1.31 11.15
CA VAL A 224 -18.47 -2.37 10.12
C VAL A 224 -18.36 -3.75 10.77
N ARG A 225 -17.57 -3.87 11.82
CA ARG A 225 -17.20 -5.15 12.43
C ARG A 225 -17.58 -5.29 13.91
N GLY A 226 -17.99 -4.19 14.56
CA GLY A 226 -18.13 -4.15 16.00
C GLY A 226 -16.78 -4.12 16.71
N TRP A 227 -16.59 -4.90 17.78
CA TRP A 227 -15.31 -4.99 18.50
C TRP A 227 -14.20 -5.61 17.64
N ASP A 228 -13.10 -4.89 17.47
CA ASP A 228 -11.87 -5.46 16.94
C ASP A 228 -11.11 -6.19 18.05
N THR A 229 -11.24 -7.52 18.06
CA THR A 229 -10.63 -8.39 19.07
C THR A 229 -9.62 -9.36 18.47
N HIS A 230 -9.01 -9.01 17.34
CA HIS A 230 -7.94 -9.80 16.74
C HIS A 230 -6.76 -9.92 17.73
N PRO A 231 -6.23 -11.14 17.96
CA PRO A 231 -5.04 -11.28 18.78
C PRO A 231 -3.86 -10.57 18.13
N TYR A 232 -2.96 -10.02 18.95
CA TYR A 232 -1.70 -9.52 18.45
C TYR A 232 -0.73 -10.68 18.25
N LEU A 233 -0.37 -10.96 16.99
CA LEU A 233 0.52 -12.05 16.60
C LEU A 233 1.90 -11.58 16.14
N GLY A 234 2.08 -10.26 16.07
CA GLY A 234 3.35 -9.62 15.75
C GLY A 234 3.45 -9.01 14.34
N ALA A 235 2.79 -9.60 13.33
CA ALA A 235 2.83 -9.08 11.96
C ALA A 235 1.86 -7.92 11.73
N GLY A 236 0.60 -8.06 12.13
CA GLY A 236 -0.39 -6.99 12.05
C GLY A 236 -0.18 -5.96 13.15
N GLU A 237 -0.15 -4.68 12.80
CA GLU A 237 0.19 -3.63 13.74
C GLU A 237 -0.99 -3.21 14.63
N PHE A 238 -1.54 -2.01 14.52
CA PHE A 238 -2.47 -1.53 15.54
C PHE A 238 -3.76 -0.94 14.95
N TYR A 239 -4.82 -1.04 15.72
CA TYR A 239 -6.09 -0.41 15.43
C TYR A 239 -6.67 0.13 16.74
N LEU A 240 -6.64 1.45 16.92
CA LEU A 240 -6.88 2.10 18.22
C LEU A 240 -7.80 3.31 18.08
N GLU A 241 -8.59 3.56 19.15
CA GLU A 241 -9.46 4.73 19.24
C GLU A 241 -8.68 6.02 19.45
N TYR A 242 -9.20 7.13 18.91
CA TYR A 242 -8.65 8.46 19.15
C TYR A 242 -9.09 9.03 20.49
N GLY A 243 -8.21 9.80 21.12
CA GLY A 243 -8.45 10.52 22.35
C GLY A 243 -7.34 11.50 22.72
N ASP A 244 -7.49 12.13 23.88
CA ASP A 244 -6.46 12.99 24.47
C ASP A 244 -5.66 12.21 25.49
N PHE A 245 -4.36 12.54 25.59
CA PHE A 245 -3.43 11.87 26.49
C PHE A 245 -2.73 12.87 27.39
N ASP A 246 -2.81 12.64 28.71
CA ASP A 246 -1.97 13.23 29.73
C ASP A 246 -1.00 12.14 30.23
N VAL A 247 0.31 12.34 30.05
CA VAL A 247 1.33 11.32 30.30
C VAL A 247 2.36 11.85 31.33
N ALA A 248 2.67 11.05 32.33
CA ALA A 248 3.69 11.36 33.34
C ALA A 248 4.66 10.19 33.48
N ILE A 249 5.92 10.36 33.04
CA ILE A 249 6.96 9.36 33.11
C ILE A 249 7.99 9.73 34.17
N THR A 250 8.17 8.87 35.16
CA THR A 250 9.19 9.00 36.20
C THR A 250 10.38 8.09 35.86
N ALA A 251 11.55 8.71 35.71
CA ALA A 251 12.79 8.03 35.36
C ALA A 251 13.94 8.50 36.27
N PRO A 252 15.10 7.80 36.33
CA PRO A 252 16.29 8.26 37.04
C PRO A 252 16.65 9.71 36.69
N ALA A 253 17.10 10.51 37.65
CA ALA A 253 17.33 11.95 37.44
C ALA A 253 18.44 12.26 36.40
N ASN A 254 19.35 11.33 36.15
CA ASN A 254 20.36 11.43 35.10
C ASN A 254 19.82 11.16 33.70
N HIS A 255 18.60 10.60 33.55
CA HIS A 255 17.95 10.37 32.26
C HIS A 255 17.34 11.66 31.69
N ILE A 256 17.24 11.69 30.37
CA ILE A 256 16.28 12.53 29.65
C ILE A 256 15.17 11.61 29.12
N VAL A 257 13.93 12.07 29.24
CA VAL A 257 12.78 11.39 28.65
C VAL A 257 12.26 12.22 27.50
N VAL A 258 12.01 11.56 26.36
CA VAL A 258 11.28 12.10 25.21
C VAL A 258 10.02 11.27 24.98
N SER A 259 8.95 11.90 24.49
CA SER A 259 7.67 11.21 24.31
C SER A 259 6.83 11.85 23.21
N SER A 260 5.80 11.14 22.77
CA SER A 260 4.67 11.73 22.05
C SER A 260 4.15 12.97 22.77
N GLY A 261 3.82 14.02 22.02
CA GLY A 261 3.18 15.22 22.55
C GLY A 261 4.12 16.31 23.04
N GLU A 262 3.54 17.32 23.69
CA GLU A 262 4.24 18.51 24.16
C GLU A 262 4.73 18.34 25.59
N LEU A 263 6.01 18.60 25.85
CA LEU A 263 6.58 18.64 27.19
C LEU A 263 6.01 19.83 27.99
N GLN A 264 5.34 19.54 29.11
CA GLN A 264 4.59 20.50 29.93
C GLN A 264 5.42 21.14 31.05
N ASN A 265 6.48 20.46 31.51
CA ASN A 265 7.24 20.91 32.69
C ASN A 265 8.76 21.03 32.45
N PRO A 266 9.21 21.70 31.35
CA PRO A 266 10.64 21.77 31.00
C PRO A 266 11.48 22.42 32.13
N LYS A 267 10.92 23.36 32.89
CA LYS A 267 11.62 24.01 34.01
C LYS A 267 11.95 23.06 35.17
N GLU A 268 11.23 21.94 35.30
CA GLU A 268 11.44 20.96 36.37
C GLU A 268 12.46 19.89 36.03
N VAL A 269 12.70 19.66 34.70
CA VAL A 269 13.43 18.50 34.18
C VAL A 269 14.71 18.87 33.40
N TYR A 270 14.85 20.11 32.98
CA TYR A 270 16.05 20.65 32.35
C TYR A 270 16.82 21.55 33.30
N THR A 271 18.15 21.67 33.09
CA THR A 271 18.96 22.71 33.72
C THR A 271 18.61 24.08 33.12
N ALA A 272 19.01 25.18 33.79
CA ALA A 272 18.76 26.51 33.25
C ALA A 272 19.37 26.73 31.84
N GLU A 273 20.55 26.18 31.60
CA GLU A 273 21.21 26.28 30.27
C GLU A 273 20.48 25.46 29.21
N GLN A 274 20.08 24.22 29.52
CA GLN A 274 19.29 23.38 28.61
C GLN A 274 17.93 24.04 28.32
N LEU A 275 17.27 24.62 29.33
CA LEU A 275 16.01 25.34 29.15
C LEU A 275 16.17 26.53 28.17
N LYS A 276 17.25 27.31 28.32
CA LYS A 276 17.55 28.40 27.39
C LYS A 276 17.71 27.90 25.94
N ARG A 277 18.47 26.81 25.73
CA ARG A 277 18.66 26.20 24.42
C ARG A 277 17.34 25.61 23.87
N TRP A 278 16.50 25.02 24.73
CA TRP A 278 15.17 24.54 24.39
C TRP A 278 14.27 25.68 23.88
N ASP A 279 14.25 26.81 24.55
CA ASP A 279 13.48 27.98 24.12
C ASP A 279 14.06 28.59 22.83
N GLN A 280 15.38 28.53 22.63
CA GLN A 280 16.02 28.92 21.38
C GLN A 280 15.60 27.99 20.22
N ALA A 281 15.59 26.67 20.43
CA ALA A 281 15.20 25.69 19.41
C ALA A 281 13.76 25.93 18.89
N LYS A 282 12.83 26.30 19.77
CA LYS A 282 11.46 26.66 19.37
C LYS A 282 11.37 27.84 18.40
N GLN A 283 12.42 28.66 18.32
CA GLN A 283 12.46 29.82 17.43
C GLN A 283 13.42 29.63 16.24
N SER A 284 14.25 28.58 16.26
CA SER A 284 15.29 28.33 15.28
C SER A 284 14.83 27.38 14.18
N GLU A 285 15.05 27.75 12.93
CA GLU A 285 14.90 26.84 11.79
C GLU A 285 16.08 25.87 11.61
N LYS A 286 17.21 26.22 12.22
CA LYS A 286 18.41 25.38 12.26
C LYS A 286 18.42 24.60 13.56
N THR A 287 19.02 23.40 13.50
CA THR A 287 19.21 22.53 14.66
C THR A 287 19.98 23.25 15.77
N VAL A 288 19.44 23.20 16.99
CA VAL A 288 20.04 23.71 18.22
C VAL A 288 20.30 22.54 19.15
N ILE A 289 21.53 22.37 19.58
CA ILE A 289 21.93 21.31 20.53
C ILE A 289 21.47 21.72 21.93
N ILE A 290 20.57 20.93 22.53
CA ILE A 290 20.04 21.17 23.87
C ILE A 290 20.92 20.51 24.92
N ARG A 291 21.37 19.26 24.69
CA ARG A 291 22.37 18.53 25.44
C ARG A 291 23.41 17.96 24.51
N SER A 292 24.67 18.42 24.63
CA SER A 292 25.76 18.01 23.75
C SER A 292 26.36 16.67 24.18
N GLU A 293 27.22 16.11 23.32
CA GLU A 293 27.96 14.87 23.58
C GLU A 293 28.84 14.98 24.85
N GLU A 294 29.52 16.11 25.04
CA GLU A 294 30.36 16.37 26.20
C GLU A 294 29.54 16.47 27.51
N GLU A 295 28.32 16.90 27.40
CA GLU A 295 27.39 16.99 28.53
C GLU A 295 26.82 15.63 28.97
N VAL A 296 26.86 14.60 28.11
CA VAL A 296 26.31 13.27 28.42
C VAL A 296 26.96 12.64 29.65
N THR A 297 28.25 12.77 29.78
CA THR A 297 29.02 12.21 30.92
C THR A 297 29.20 13.20 32.08
N ASN A 298 28.68 14.43 31.94
CA ASN A 298 28.83 15.46 32.96
C ASN A 298 27.60 15.49 33.90
N PRO A 299 27.73 15.11 35.20
CA PRO A 299 26.59 15.09 36.13
C PRO A 299 25.93 16.46 36.30
N SER A 300 26.67 17.57 36.12
CA SER A 300 26.07 18.92 36.22
C SER A 300 25.13 19.28 35.05
N SER A 301 25.12 18.47 34.02
CA SER A 301 24.17 18.60 32.90
C SER A 301 22.74 18.15 33.28
N ARG A 302 22.51 17.71 34.51
CA ARG A 302 21.20 17.29 35.00
C ARG A 302 20.83 18.06 36.27
N PRO A 303 19.52 18.25 36.54
CA PRO A 303 19.07 18.83 37.80
C PRO A 303 19.56 18.04 39.00
N SER A 304 20.11 18.73 40.01
CA SER A 304 20.67 18.12 41.22
C SER A 304 19.63 17.91 42.31
N GLY A 305 19.97 17.10 43.32
CA GLY A 305 19.21 16.95 44.57
C GLY A 305 17.99 16.02 44.50
N LYS A 306 17.78 15.31 43.39
CA LYS A 306 16.72 14.32 43.23
C LYS A 306 17.29 13.01 42.66
N SER A 307 16.72 11.87 43.10
CA SER A 307 17.06 10.55 42.54
C SER A 307 16.29 10.25 41.26
N THR A 308 15.08 10.83 41.11
CA THR A 308 14.21 10.68 39.93
C THR A 308 13.63 12.02 39.53
N LEU A 309 13.24 12.13 38.26
CA LEU A 309 12.48 13.25 37.70
C LEU A 309 11.22 12.70 37.00
N THR A 310 10.12 13.45 37.11
CA THR A 310 8.86 13.14 36.43
C THR A 310 8.68 14.09 35.26
N TRP A 311 8.62 13.55 34.06
CA TRP A 311 8.41 14.25 32.81
C TRP A 311 6.93 14.19 32.43
N LYS A 312 6.32 15.33 32.10
CA LYS A 312 4.88 15.43 31.83
C LYS A 312 4.65 15.85 30.37
N PHE A 313 3.84 15.10 29.67
CA PHE A 313 3.52 15.36 28.26
C PHE A 313 2.02 15.42 28.03
N LYS A 314 1.59 16.17 27.01
CA LYS A 314 0.21 16.22 26.54
C LYS A 314 0.15 15.99 25.03
N MET A 315 -0.76 15.11 24.65
CA MET A 315 -1.04 14.84 23.25
C MET A 315 -2.56 14.92 23.04
N LYS A 316 -3.00 15.56 21.98
CA LYS A 316 -4.43 15.71 21.67
C LYS A 316 -4.79 14.94 20.43
N ASN A 317 -5.97 14.35 20.46
CA ASN A 317 -6.58 13.66 19.35
C ASN A 317 -5.61 12.66 18.68
N SER A 318 -5.00 11.83 19.50
CA SER A 318 -4.05 10.78 19.11
C SER A 318 -4.67 9.41 19.33
N ARG A 319 -4.16 8.40 18.67
CA ARG A 319 -4.58 7.02 18.87
C ARG A 319 -3.64 6.23 19.79
N ASP A 320 -2.42 6.73 20.01
CA ASP A 320 -1.41 6.10 20.88
C ASP A 320 -0.42 7.14 21.38
N VAL A 321 0.42 6.75 22.34
CA VAL A 321 1.58 7.50 22.83
C VAL A 321 2.71 6.55 23.21
N SER A 322 3.93 6.91 22.85
CA SER A 322 5.16 6.19 23.18
C SER A 322 6.20 7.13 23.76
N TRP A 323 7.27 6.58 24.34
CA TRP A 323 8.32 7.36 24.97
C TRP A 323 9.66 6.63 24.93
N ALA A 324 10.74 7.39 25.12
CA ALA A 324 12.08 6.83 25.35
C ALA A 324 12.78 7.54 26.48
N SER A 325 13.69 6.82 27.14
CA SER A 325 14.44 7.32 28.30
C SER A 325 15.88 6.83 28.30
N SER A 326 16.83 7.75 28.50
CA SER A 326 18.25 7.39 28.58
C SER A 326 19.10 8.43 29.29
N ALA A 327 20.13 7.97 29.99
CA ALA A 327 21.23 8.81 30.44
C ALA A 327 22.18 9.18 29.28
N ALA A 328 22.20 8.37 28.21
CA ALA A 328 23.12 8.50 27.08
C ALA A 328 22.69 9.51 26.00
N PHE A 329 21.47 10.06 26.05
CA PHE A 329 20.95 10.93 25.01
C PHE A 329 21.73 12.23 24.82
N ILE A 330 22.22 12.48 23.62
CA ILE A 330 22.36 13.78 23.03
C ILE A 330 20.96 14.23 22.59
N ILE A 331 20.63 15.47 22.81
CA ILE A 331 19.32 16.04 22.43
C ILE A 331 19.57 17.29 21.60
N ASP A 332 18.96 17.34 20.44
CA ASP A 332 18.88 18.54 19.63
C ASP A 332 17.47 18.76 19.09
N ALA A 333 17.17 19.96 18.64
CA ALA A 333 15.83 20.28 18.14
C ALA A 333 15.86 21.49 17.18
N ALA A 334 14.81 21.56 16.34
CA ALA A 334 14.54 22.67 15.44
C ALA A 334 13.04 22.91 15.28
N ARG A 335 12.67 24.16 15.02
CA ARG A 335 11.30 24.55 14.72
C ARG A 335 10.84 23.98 13.38
N ILE A 336 9.66 23.34 13.37
CA ILE A 336 8.92 22.96 12.17
C ILE A 336 7.98 24.11 11.80
N ASN A 337 7.91 24.48 10.53
CA ASN A 337 7.01 25.51 10.00
C ASN A 337 5.84 24.81 9.28
N LEU A 338 4.64 25.00 9.78
CA LEU A 338 3.44 24.39 9.19
C LEU A 338 2.71 25.38 8.28
N PRO A 339 1.97 24.91 7.25
CA PRO A 339 1.29 25.76 6.26
C PRO A 339 0.36 26.81 6.85
N SER A 340 -0.36 26.51 7.94
CA SER A 340 -1.23 27.48 8.62
C SER A 340 -0.49 28.56 9.41
N GLY A 341 0.85 28.48 9.49
CA GLY A 341 1.67 29.35 10.34
C GLY A 341 1.85 28.83 11.77
N LYS A 342 1.17 27.73 12.17
CA LYS A 342 1.46 27.01 13.40
C LYS A 342 2.89 26.51 13.42
N LYS A 343 3.41 26.25 14.61
CA LYS A 343 4.76 25.74 14.83
C LYS A 343 4.69 24.41 15.58
N SER A 344 5.57 23.51 15.19
CA SER A 344 5.86 22.28 15.91
C SER A 344 7.36 22.20 16.16
N LEU A 345 7.83 21.17 16.86
CA LEU A 345 9.23 21.02 17.23
C LEU A 345 9.75 19.64 16.76
N ALA A 346 10.74 19.63 15.89
CA ALA A 346 11.51 18.43 15.57
C ALA A 346 12.57 18.21 16.66
N ILE A 347 12.71 16.97 17.14
CA ILE A 347 13.63 16.62 18.22
C ILE A 347 14.38 15.35 17.84
N GLY A 348 15.72 15.37 17.90
CA GLY A 348 16.60 14.20 17.81
C GLY A 348 17.04 13.75 19.19
N ALA A 349 16.99 12.44 19.47
CA ALA A 349 17.46 11.81 20.68
C ALA A 349 18.32 10.59 20.38
N TYR A 350 19.64 10.68 20.56
CA TYR A 350 20.57 9.65 20.10
C TYR A 350 21.83 9.55 20.98
N PRO A 351 22.53 8.39 21.00
CA PRO A 351 23.76 8.24 21.78
C PRO A 351 24.99 8.79 21.03
N ALA A 352 26.07 9.00 21.77
CA ALA A 352 27.33 9.53 21.21
C ALA A 352 27.88 8.73 20.04
N GLU A 353 27.78 7.41 20.06
CA GLU A 353 28.22 6.52 18.98
C GLU A 353 27.43 6.64 17.68
N SER A 354 26.26 7.24 17.73
CA SER A 354 25.43 7.54 16.55
C SER A 354 25.66 8.93 15.99
N ASN A 355 26.36 9.82 16.74
CA ASN A 355 26.56 11.21 16.35
C ASN A 355 27.42 11.33 15.07
N GLY A 356 27.23 12.39 14.30
CA GLY A 356 28.04 12.73 13.12
C GLY A 356 27.26 13.48 12.04
N ASN A 357 28.01 14.20 11.19
CA ASN A 357 27.47 15.05 10.12
C ASN A 357 26.82 14.27 8.97
N GLN A 358 27.06 12.97 8.85
CA GLN A 358 26.44 12.05 7.89
C GLN A 358 25.63 10.95 8.62
N ALA A 359 25.29 11.20 9.87
CA ALA A 359 24.60 10.27 10.75
C ALA A 359 23.52 11.02 11.57
N TRP A 360 23.30 10.62 12.80
CA TRP A 360 22.23 11.14 13.67
C TRP A 360 22.31 12.64 13.98
N GLY A 361 23.47 13.28 13.79
CA GLY A 361 23.57 14.74 13.82
C GLY A 361 22.69 15.48 12.79
N ARG A 362 22.16 14.77 11.79
CA ARG A 362 21.15 15.27 10.82
C ARG A 362 19.70 14.81 11.11
N ALA A 363 19.48 13.98 12.11
CA ALA A 363 18.16 13.40 12.36
C ALA A 363 17.06 14.46 12.55
N THR A 364 17.36 15.55 13.25
CA THR A 364 16.40 16.69 13.41
C THR A 364 16.13 17.41 12.10
N GLU A 365 17.13 17.59 11.21
CA GLU A 365 16.93 18.13 9.84
C GLU A 365 15.98 17.22 9.05
N TYR A 366 16.23 15.91 9.07
CA TYR A 366 15.39 14.92 8.37
C TYR A 366 13.96 14.93 8.88
N THR A 367 13.78 14.83 10.19
CA THR A 367 12.46 14.92 10.86
C THR A 367 11.69 16.17 10.47
N LYS A 368 12.34 17.34 10.58
CA LYS A 368 11.74 18.63 10.21
C LYS A 368 11.28 18.62 8.76
N THR A 369 12.13 18.18 7.85
CA THR A 369 11.85 18.23 6.40
C THR A 369 10.75 17.27 6.02
N SER A 370 10.74 16.03 6.53
CA SER A 370 9.66 15.07 6.32
C SER A 370 8.30 15.64 6.73
N ILE A 371 8.19 16.18 7.94
CA ILE A 371 6.94 16.79 8.44
C ILE A 371 6.50 18.00 7.57
N GLU A 372 7.44 18.87 7.17
CA GLU A 372 7.12 20.02 6.31
C GLU A 372 6.69 19.60 4.90
N ASN A 373 7.34 18.60 4.30
CA ASN A 373 6.99 18.05 2.98
C ASN A 373 5.57 17.46 2.98
N TYR A 374 5.27 16.56 3.90
CA TYR A 374 3.96 15.92 3.99
C TYR A 374 2.85 16.90 4.37
N SER A 375 3.13 17.87 5.29
CA SER A 375 2.18 18.90 5.66
C SER A 375 1.77 19.80 4.49
N LYS A 376 2.71 20.12 3.62
CA LYS A 376 2.48 20.93 2.42
C LYS A 376 1.67 20.19 1.35
N ARG A 377 1.87 18.86 1.23
CA ARG A 377 1.30 18.08 0.14
C ARG A 377 -0.04 17.46 0.46
N TRP A 378 -0.18 16.88 1.67
CA TRP A 378 -1.28 15.99 1.97
C TRP A 378 -2.24 16.53 3.03
N PHE A 379 -1.74 16.82 4.23
CA PHE A 379 -2.53 17.33 5.35
C PHE A 379 -1.58 17.97 6.37
N GLU A 380 -1.98 19.06 7.02
CA GLU A 380 -1.13 19.73 8.00
C GLU A 380 -0.91 18.87 9.25
N TYR A 381 0.35 18.69 9.65
CA TYR A 381 0.74 17.93 10.84
C TYR A 381 0.05 18.46 12.10
N PRO A 382 -0.70 17.62 12.82
CA PRO A 382 -1.54 18.10 13.93
C PRO A 382 -0.81 18.22 15.26
N TYR A 383 0.32 17.50 15.42
CA TYR A 383 0.95 17.29 16.70
C TYR A 383 1.98 18.37 17.04
N PRO A 384 2.23 18.64 18.37
CA PRO A 384 3.09 19.74 18.81
C PRO A 384 4.59 19.44 18.70
N ALA A 385 4.96 18.17 18.56
CA ALA A 385 6.34 17.73 18.41
C ALA A 385 6.44 16.50 17.52
N ALA A 386 7.62 16.31 16.92
CA ALA A 386 8.03 15.13 16.16
C ALA A 386 9.41 14.69 16.67
N VAL A 387 9.48 13.53 17.29
CA VAL A 387 10.66 13.03 18.00
C VAL A 387 11.26 11.82 17.29
N ASN A 388 12.53 11.89 16.90
CA ASN A 388 13.27 10.79 16.32
C ASN A 388 14.23 10.21 17.34
N VAL A 389 14.08 8.92 17.66
CA VAL A 389 14.87 8.23 18.70
C VAL A 389 15.74 7.16 18.10
N ALA A 390 17.04 7.23 18.34
CA ALA A 390 17.97 6.15 18.05
C ALA A 390 17.73 4.97 19.00
N ALA A 391 17.38 3.81 18.44
CA ALA A 391 17.07 2.60 19.18
C ALA A 391 17.68 1.36 18.52
N ASN A 392 17.45 0.19 19.10
CA ASN A 392 17.75 -1.09 18.47
C ASN A 392 16.63 -1.61 17.55
N VAL A 393 15.62 -0.78 17.32
CA VAL A 393 14.47 -1.01 16.42
C VAL A 393 14.86 -0.61 15.01
N GLY A 394 14.49 -1.39 14.01
CA GLY A 394 14.86 -1.15 12.60
C GLY A 394 14.17 0.09 12.01
N GLY A 395 12.94 0.30 12.36
CA GLY A 395 12.04 1.40 12.09
C GLY A 395 10.73 1.09 12.80
N MET A 396 10.11 2.07 13.45
CA MET A 396 8.79 1.93 14.05
C MET A 396 8.18 3.28 14.36
N GLU A 397 6.95 3.44 13.96
CA GLU A 397 6.15 4.65 14.09
C GLU A 397 5.24 4.63 15.32
N TYR A 398 5.13 5.79 15.95
CA TYR A 398 4.08 6.11 16.90
C TYR A 398 3.67 7.58 16.73
N PRO A 399 2.47 8.00 17.14
CA PRO A 399 2.05 9.38 16.95
C PRO A 399 3.04 10.37 17.55
N GLY A 400 3.74 11.12 16.69
CA GLY A 400 4.69 12.15 17.10
C GLY A 400 6.01 11.69 17.68
N ILE A 401 6.31 10.38 17.67
CA ILE A 401 7.61 9.81 18.06
C ILE A 401 7.87 8.58 17.23
N VAL A 402 9.10 8.44 16.72
CA VAL A 402 9.53 7.29 15.94
C VAL A 402 10.83 6.69 16.49
N PHE A 403 11.00 5.38 16.32
CA PHE A 403 12.21 4.66 16.68
C PHE A 403 12.93 4.20 15.42
N CYS A 404 14.15 4.67 15.21
CA CYS A 404 14.98 4.30 14.08
C CYS A 404 16.28 3.64 14.55
N HIS A 405 16.87 2.80 13.68
CA HIS A 405 18.06 2.06 14.07
C HIS A 405 19.25 2.98 14.33
N TYR A 406 19.86 2.85 15.50
CA TYR A 406 20.92 3.74 15.98
C TYR A 406 22.19 3.79 15.10
N LYS A 407 22.39 2.81 14.20
CA LYS A 407 23.50 2.75 13.24
C LYS A 407 23.15 3.31 11.86
N SER A 408 21.90 3.63 11.57
CA SER A 408 21.50 4.21 10.29
C SER A 408 22.18 5.56 10.08
N LYS A 409 22.53 5.86 8.84
CA LYS A 409 23.22 7.10 8.45
C LYS A 409 22.98 7.42 6.98
N GLY A 410 23.22 8.68 6.59
CA GLY A 410 23.07 9.13 5.22
C GLY A 410 21.68 8.84 4.67
N GLU A 411 21.64 8.25 3.48
CA GLU A 411 20.41 7.87 2.79
C GLU A 411 19.55 6.88 3.59
N ASP A 412 20.15 5.87 4.24
CA ASP A 412 19.44 4.90 5.08
C ASP A 412 18.72 5.60 6.25
N LEU A 413 19.36 6.59 6.89
CA LEU A 413 18.76 7.33 7.98
C LEU A 413 17.66 8.28 7.50
N TRP A 414 17.85 8.91 6.32
CA TRP A 414 16.80 9.68 5.68
C TRP A 414 15.60 8.80 5.37
N GLY A 415 15.82 7.68 4.67
CA GLY A 415 14.78 6.77 4.24
C GLY A 415 13.93 6.27 5.39
N VAL A 416 14.55 5.74 6.47
CA VAL A 416 13.82 5.27 7.65
C VAL A 416 13.14 6.43 8.39
N THR A 417 13.77 7.60 8.51
CA THR A 417 13.15 8.77 9.18
C THR A 417 11.93 9.28 8.42
N ASP A 418 12.04 9.40 7.10
CA ASP A 418 10.95 9.88 6.25
C ASP A 418 9.79 8.87 6.21
N HIS A 419 10.11 7.57 6.17
CA HIS A 419 9.13 6.49 6.26
C HIS A 419 8.37 6.53 7.58
N GLU A 420 9.06 6.49 8.73
CA GLU A 420 8.41 6.47 10.05
C GLU A 420 7.58 7.72 10.32
N PHE A 421 8.01 8.90 9.86
CA PHE A 421 7.19 10.10 9.98
C PHE A 421 6.06 10.19 8.96
N GLY A 422 6.16 9.53 7.81
CA GLY A 422 5.06 9.39 6.86
C GLY A 422 3.86 8.66 7.47
N HIS A 423 4.10 7.70 8.34
CA HIS A 423 3.08 7.03 9.15
C HIS A 423 2.28 7.97 10.06
N CYS A 424 2.76 9.18 10.35
CA CYS A 424 1.91 10.17 10.99
C CYS A 424 0.67 10.54 10.14
N TRP A 425 0.70 10.31 8.82
CA TRP A 425 -0.46 10.43 7.92
C TRP A 425 -1.21 9.11 7.80
N PHE A 426 -0.51 8.01 7.63
CA PHE A 426 -1.04 6.66 7.51
C PHE A 426 -0.27 5.73 8.45
N PRO A 427 -0.85 5.27 9.57
CA PRO A 427 -2.27 5.33 9.94
C PRO A 427 -2.61 6.36 11.03
N MET A 428 -1.72 7.27 11.45
CA MET A 428 -1.95 8.05 12.65
C MET A 428 -3.01 9.15 12.47
N ILE A 429 -3.04 9.85 11.33
CA ILE A 429 -4.10 10.80 10.97
C ILE A 429 -5.28 10.05 10.35
N VAL A 430 -5.05 9.15 9.39
CA VAL A 430 -6.09 8.35 8.73
C VAL A 430 -6.07 6.95 9.32
N GLY A 431 -6.90 6.71 10.34
CA GLY A 431 -6.82 5.56 11.25
C GLY A 431 -7.38 4.26 10.69
N SER A 432 -6.81 3.72 9.62
CA SER A 432 -7.16 2.41 9.08
C SER A 432 -6.85 1.26 10.05
N ASN A 433 -7.47 0.11 9.80
CA ASN A 433 -7.24 -1.11 10.57
C ASN A 433 -6.04 -1.88 10.01
N GLU A 434 -4.86 -1.69 10.58
CA GLU A 434 -3.61 -2.32 10.18
C GLU A 434 -3.60 -3.84 10.46
N ARG A 435 -4.40 -4.31 11.43
CA ARG A 435 -4.55 -5.76 11.70
C ARG A 435 -5.12 -6.53 10.51
N LEU A 436 -5.85 -5.84 9.63
CA LEU A 436 -6.52 -6.43 8.47
C LEU A 436 -5.97 -5.92 7.15
N PHE A 437 -5.54 -4.67 7.09
CA PHE A 437 -5.22 -3.96 5.85
C PHE A 437 -3.90 -3.20 5.98
N ALA A 438 -2.80 -3.91 6.20
CA ALA A 438 -1.46 -3.32 6.33
C ALA A 438 -1.06 -2.46 5.11
N TRP A 439 -1.60 -2.74 3.93
CA TRP A 439 -1.36 -1.94 2.73
C TRP A 439 -1.91 -0.50 2.78
N MET A 440 -2.93 -0.23 3.62
CA MET A 440 -3.46 1.13 3.82
C MET A 440 -2.59 1.97 4.76
N ASP A 441 -1.70 1.33 5.44
CA ASP A 441 -0.64 1.88 6.25
C ASP A 441 0.63 1.99 5.41
N GLU A 442 1.30 0.90 5.18
CA GLU A 442 2.62 0.79 4.57
C GLU A 442 2.64 1.18 3.09
N GLY A 443 1.61 0.77 2.34
CA GLY A 443 1.55 1.05 0.91
C GLY A 443 1.26 2.52 0.60
N PHE A 444 0.38 3.16 1.38
CA PHE A 444 0.16 4.60 1.26
C PHE A 444 1.41 5.37 1.66
N ASN A 445 2.08 4.92 2.72
CA ASN A 445 3.31 5.52 3.19
C ASN A 445 4.43 5.38 2.16
N THR A 446 4.67 4.18 1.61
CA THR A 446 5.65 3.93 0.54
C THR A 446 5.42 4.88 -0.65
N PHE A 447 4.17 5.06 -1.07
CA PHE A 447 3.83 5.99 -2.14
C PHE A 447 4.23 7.44 -1.83
N ILE A 448 3.92 7.96 -0.63
CA ILE A 448 4.24 9.35 -0.28
C ILE A 448 5.73 9.56 -0.01
N ASN A 449 6.46 8.52 0.47
CA ASN A 449 7.92 8.56 0.70
C ASN A 449 8.69 8.82 -0.61
N GLY A 450 8.33 8.14 -1.70
CA GLY A 450 8.95 8.35 -3.00
C GLY A 450 8.86 9.81 -3.47
N ILE A 451 7.73 10.48 -3.20
CA ILE A 451 7.52 11.88 -3.53
C ILE A 451 8.33 12.80 -2.59
N SER A 452 8.36 12.49 -1.28
CA SER A 452 9.10 13.28 -0.29
C SER A 452 10.60 13.26 -0.56
N SER A 453 11.16 12.10 -0.90
CA SER A 453 12.59 11.94 -1.21
C SER A 453 13.01 12.71 -2.48
N GLN A 454 12.10 12.88 -3.45
CA GLN A 454 12.37 13.74 -4.61
C GLN A 454 12.46 15.23 -4.24
N ASP A 455 11.74 15.65 -3.20
CA ASP A 455 11.70 17.03 -2.76
C ASP A 455 12.83 17.38 -1.77
N PHE A 456 13.36 16.39 -1.04
CA PHE A 456 14.37 16.61 -0.01
C PHE A 456 15.65 17.21 -0.61
N ASN A 457 16.04 18.42 -0.14
CA ASN A 457 17.25 19.12 -0.56
C ASN A 457 17.49 19.10 -2.09
N ASN A 458 16.44 19.32 -2.89
CA ASN A 458 16.46 19.25 -4.36
C ASN A 458 16.88 17.85 -4.88
N GLY A 459 16.47 16.79 -4.21
CA GLY A 459 16.71 15.40 -4.61
C GLY A 459 18.02 14.83 -4.10
N GLU A 460 18.51 15.24 -2.92
CA GLU A 460 19.74 14.67 -2.30
C GLU A 460 19.70 13.13 -2.22
N TYR A 461 18.51 12.57 -1.92
CA TYR A 461 18.25 11.12 -1.81
C TYR A 461 17.13 10.67 -2.75
N LYS A 462 17.00 11.33 -3.87
CA LYS A 462 16.02 10.98 -4.88
C LYS A 462 16.33 9.57 -5.42
N GLN A 463 15.35 8.70 -5.37
CA GLN A 463 15.43 7.40 -6.04
C GLN A 463 15.14 7.56 -7.54
N GLU A 464 15.84 6.82 -8.36
CA GLU A 464 15.51 6.73 -9.78
C GLU A 464 14.24 5.90 -9.97
N LYS A 465 13.48 6.23 -11.01
CA LYS A 465 12.26 5.48 -11.33
C LYS A 465 12.63 4.06 -11.73
N GLU A 466 12.02 3.10 -11.08
CA GLU A 466 12.20 1.70 -11.45
C GLU A 466 11.51 1.35 -12.76
N ASN A 467 12.11 0.41 -13.49
CA ASN A 467 11.48 -0.23 -14.63
C ASN A 467 10.49 -1.29 -14.13
N MET A 468 9.20 -1.04 -14.27
CA MET A 468 8.14 -1.91 -13.77
C MET A 468 8.14 -3.30 -14.41
N HIS A 469 8.70 -3.45 -15.61
CA HIS A 469 8.84 -4.77 -16.24
C HIS A 469 9.77 -5.71 -15.44
N HIS A 470 10.84 -5.17 -14.84
CA HIS A 470 11.81 -6.01 -14.10
C HIS A 470 11.18 -6.70 -12.88
N GLY A 471 10.24 -6.04 -12.20
CA GLY A 471 9.50 -6.60 -11.05
C GLY A 471 8.17 -7.29 -11.42
N ALA A 472 7.74 -7.24 -12.69
CA ALA A 472 6.39 -7.62 -13.10
C ALA A 472 5.99 -9.03 -12.66
N HIS A 473 6.87 -10.01 -12.84
CA HIS A 473 6.60 -11.41 -12.46
C HIS A 473 6.45 -11.59 -10.94
N GLU A 474 7.22 -10.87 -10.13
CA GLU A 474 7.14 -10.93 -8.68
C GLU A 474 5.89 -10.21 -8.16
N LEU A 475 5.63 -9.00 -8.63
CA LEU A 475 4.48 -8.17 -8.26
C LEU A 475 3.14 -8.83 -8.63
N THR A 476 3.10 -9.61 -9.71
CA THR A 476 1.88 -10.20 -10.26
C THR A 476 1.87 -11.73 -10.25
N ASP A 477 2.72 -12.38 -9.45
CA ASP A 477 2.74 -13.85 -9.31
C ASP A 477 1.37 -14.36 -8.84
N PRO A 478 0.64 -15.16 -9.65
CA PRO A 478 -0.66 -15.69 -9.26
C PRO A 478 -0.62 -16.69 -8.10
N ALA A 479 0.58 -17.15 -7.70
CA ALA A 479 0.77 -18.10 -6.61
C ALA A 479 0.94 -17.44 -5.22
N ILE A 480 0.98 -16.10 -5.16
CA ILE A 480 1.08 -15.37 -3.89
C ILE A 480 -0.29 -14.85 -3.41
N GLU A 481 -0.33 -14.43 -2.15
CA GLU A 481 -1.51 -13.81 -1.57
C GLU A 481 -1.78 -12.44 -2.23
N PRO A 482 -3.05 -12.01 -2.39
CA PRO A 482 -3.34 -10.66 -2.85
C PRO A 482 -3.11 -9.60 -1.76
N ILE A 483 -2.98 -8.33 -2.15
CA ILE A 483 -2.82 -7.17 -1.25
C ILE A 483 -3.87 -7.14 -0.12
N MET A 484 -5.11 -7.53 -0.42
CA MET A 484 -6.22 -7.53 0.54
C MET A 484 -6.14 -8.60 1.62
N SER A 485 -5.07 -9.39 1.65
CA SER A 485 -4.85 -10.39 2.71
C SER A 485 -4.39 -9.72 4.00
N ALA A 486 -4.92 -10.18 5.14
CA ALA A 486 -4.45 -9.70 6.43
C ALA A 486 -2.96 -10.07 6.66
N PRO A 487 -2.14 -9.22 7.28
CA PRO A 487 -0.70 -9.46 7.46
C PRO A 487 -0.40 -10.76 8.20
N ASP A 488 -1.23 -11.18 9.15
CA ASP A 488 -1.07 -12.46 9.85
C ASP A 488 -1.30 -13.70 8.97
N ASN A 489 -1.87 -13.52 7.77
CA ASN A 489 -2.09 -14.57 6.77
C ASN A 489 -0.99 -14.60 5.69
N LEU A 490 -0.08 -13.64 5.69
CA LEU A 490 1.01 -13.54 4.72
C LEU A 490 2.20 -14.39 5.19
N LYS A 491 2.95 -14.93 4.25
CA LYS A 491 4.29 -15.43 4.54
C LYS A 491 5.19 -14.25 4.89
N GLU A 492 5.97 -14.35 5.97
CA GLU A 492 6.84 -13.28 6.46
C GLU A 492 7.72 -12.67 5.34
N ALA A 493 8.27 -13.50 4.46
CA ALA A 493 9.11 -13.06 3.33
C ALA A 493 8.35 -12.24 2.26
N ARG A 494 7.01 -12.21 2.30
CA ARG A 494 6.18 -11.51 1.33
C ARG A 494 5.52 -10.25 1.90
N LEU A 495 5.72 -9.98 3.19
CA LEU A 495 5.11 -8.83 3.84
C LEU A 495 5.58 -7.52 3.17
N GLY A 496 6.90 -7.37 2.93
CA GLY A 496 7.46 -6.20 2.24
C GLY A 496 6.83 -5.97 0.87
N LEU A 497 6.74 -7.04 0.06
CA LEU A 497 6.13 -6.95 -1.27
C LEU A 497 4.66 -6.53 -1.20
N LEU A 498 3.84 -7.16 -0.33
CA LEU A 498 2.39 -7.07 -0.38
C LEU A 498 1.80 -5.94 0.46
N ALA A 499 2.49 -5.52 1.52
CA ALA A 499 2.06 -4.37 2.33
C ALA A 499 2.68 -3.05 1.84
N TYR A 500 3.90 -3.05 1.29
CA TYR A 500 4.68 -1.85 0.93
C TYR A 500 4.76 -1.65 -0.59
N GLU A 501 5.50 -2.50 -1.30
CA GLU A 501 5.91 -2.27 -2.69
C GLU A 501 4.72 -2.32 -3.65
N LYS A 502 4.02 -3.42 -3.71
CA LYS A 502 2.92 -3.62 -4.65
C LYS A 502 1.79 -2.59 -4.51
N PRO A 503 1.27 -2.26 -3.30
CA PRO A 503 0.28 -1.19 -3.17
C PRO A 503 0.86 0.19 -3.50
N GLY A 504 2.11 0.50 -3.13
CA GLY A 504 2.80 1.74 -3.48
C GLY A 504 2.89 1.93 -5.00
N GLU A 505 3.32 0.89 -5.72
CA GLU A 505 3.39 0.90 -7.19
C GLU A 505 2.00 0.99 -7.83
N GLY A 506 0.99 0.37 -7.22
CA GLY A 506 -0.40 0.53 -7.66
C GLY A 506 -0.86 2.00 -7.62
N LEU A 507 -0.48 2.74 -6.58
CA LEU A 507 -0.78 4.17 -6.47
C LEU A 507 0.02 5.00 -7.46
N ASN A 508 1.28 4.67 -7.72
CA ASN A 508 2.11 5.29 -8.76
C ASN A 508 1.48 5.12 -10.14
N MET A 509 1.06 3.90 -10.50
CA MET A 509 0.36 3.62 -11.77
C MET A 509 -0.94 4.44 -11.88
N LEU A 510 -1.76 4.48 -10.84
CA LEU A 510 -2.99 5.30 -10.84
C LEU A 510 -2.69 6.78 -11.03
N ARG A 511 -1.64 7.29 -10.39
CA ARG A 511 -1.21 8.68 -10.50
C ARG A 511 -0.75 9.04 -11.92
N GLU A 512 -0.05 8.13 -12.60
CA GLU A 512 0.33 8.32 -14.00
C GLU A 512 -0.89 8.23 -14.93
N MET A 513 -1.77 7.25 -14.76
CA MET A 513 -2.97 7.06 -15.59
C MET A 513 -3.98 8.20 -15.47
N LEU A 514 -4.25 8.67 -14.25
CA LEU A 514 -5.23 9.73 -13.99
C LEU A 514 -4.64 11.13 -14.22
N GLY A 515 -3.31 11.24 -14.25
CA GLY A 515 -2.57 12.50 -14.20
C GLY A 515 -2.36 12.98 -12.77
N LYS A 516 -1.15 13.48 -12.51
CA LYS A 516 -0.64 13.81 -11.15
C LYS A 516 -1.56 14.75 -10.38
N GLU A 517 -2.02 15.83 -11.00
CA GLU A 517 -2.89 16.81 -10.32
C GLU A 517 -4.24 16.21 -9.89
N ARG A 518 -4.86 15.43 -10.78
CA ARG A 518 -6.18 14.82 -10.53
C ARG A 518 -6.09 13.76 -9.44
N PHE A 519 -5.08 12.89 -9.50
CA PHE A 519 -4.85 11.88 -8.48
C PHE A 519 -4.48 12.50 -7.13
N ASP A 520 -3.52 13.44 -7.09
CA ASP A 520 -3.07 14.08 -5.85
C ASP A 520 -4.23 14.84 -5.17
N TYR A 521 -5.14 15.44 -5.95
CA TYR A 521 -6.36 16.05 -5.42
C TYR A 521 -7.30 15.00 -4.81
N ALA A 522 -7.51 13.87 -5.48
CA ALA A 522 -8.37 12.79 -4.98
C ALA A 522 -7.78 12.17 -3.69
N PHE A 523 -6.48 11.95 -3.67
CA PHE A 523 -5.78 11.39 -2.51
C PHE A 523 -5.81 12.34 -1.30
N ARG A 524 -5.57 13.65 -1.48
CA ARG A 524 -5.77 14.65 -0.42
C ARG A 524 -7.20 14.66 0.11
N THR A 525 -8.18 14.59 -0.80
CA THR A 525 -9.60 14.55 -0.42
C THR A 525 -9.91 13.31 0.44
N TYR A 526 -9.27 12.17 0.17
CA TYR A 526 -9.40 10.98 1.02
C TYR A 526 -8.84 11.26 2.42
N VAL A 527 -7.64 11.84 2.53
CA VAL A 527 -7.05 12.19 3.83
C VAL A 527 -7.95 13.16 4.60
N GLU A 528 -8.44 14.23 3.96
CA GLU A 528 -9.33 15.22 4.58
C GLU A 528 -10.65 14.60 5.09
N ARG A 529 -11.26 13.72 4.30
CA ARG A 529 -12.52 13.03 4.66
C ARG A 529 -12.36 12.12 5.87
N TRP A 530 -11.23 11.43 5.95
CA TRP A 530 -10.98 10.40 6.93
C TRP A 530 -9.97 10.77 8.01
N ALA A 531 -9.49 12.01 8.05
CA ALA A 531 -8.64 12.49 9.13
C ALA A 531 -9.29 12.23 10.50
N PHE A 532 -8.56 11.56 11.39
CA PHE A 532 -8.97 11.15 12.74
C PHE A 532 -10.23 10.25 12.77
N LYS A 533 -10.40 9.43 11.73
CA LYS A 533 -11.48 8.47 11.59
C LYS A 533 -10.94 7.10 11.16
N HIS A 534 -11.84 6.12 11.06
CA HIS A 534 -11.52 4.74 10.74
C HIS A 534 -12.05 4.33 9.36
N PRO A 535 -11.33 4.62 8.27
CA PRO A 535 -11.74 4.18 6.93
C PRO A 535 -11.51 2.69 6.73
N MET A 536 -12.27 2.12 5.78
CA MET A 536 -12.09 0.79 5.21
C MET A 536 -11.58 0.91 3.77
N PRO A 537 -11.06 -0.16 3.16
CA PRO A 537 -10.62 -0.15 1.76
C PRO A 537 -11.63 0.45 0.78
N ASP A 538 -12.91 0.10 0.93
CA ASP A 538 -13.98 0.62 0.07
C ASP A 538 -14.14 2.14 0.16
N ASP A 539 -13.87 2.74 1.32
CA ASP A 539 -13.94 4.19 1.51
C ASP A 539 -12.85 4.91 0.71
N PHE A 540 -11.66 4.28 0.61
CA PHE A 540 -10.60 4.74 -0.26
C PHE A 540 -10.98 4.60 -1.74
N PHE A 541 -11.36 3.40 -2.19
CA PHE A 541 -11.72 3.14 -3.58
C PHE A 541 -12.83 4.06 -4.06
N ARG A 542 -13.91 4.19 -3.29
CA ARG A 542 -15.03 5.10 -3.58
C ARG A 542 -14.61 6.57 -3.62
N THR A 543 -13.71 7.00 -2.72
CA THR A 543 -13.23 8.38 -2.71
C THR A 543 -12.45 8.68 -3.97
N ILE A 544 -11.50 7.83 -4.36
CA ILE A 544 -10.71 8.04 -5.57
C ILE A 544 -11.62 8.09 -6.81
N GLU A 545 -12.51 7.11 -6.98
CA GLU A 545 -13.45 7.09 -8.11
C GLU A 545 -14.37 8.32 -8.13
N ASN A 546 -14.93 8.70 -6.97
CA ASN A 546 -15.84 9.84 -6.88
C ASN A 546 -15.17 11.17 -7.22
N VAL A 547 -13.96 11.38 -6.74
CA VAL A 547 -13.23 12.65 -6.91
C VAL A 547 -12.53 12.71 -8.26
N ALA A 548 -11.96 11.62 -8.72
CA ALA A 548 -11.37 11.54 -10.05
C ALA A 548 -12.43 11.47 -11.16
N GLY A 549 -13.68 11.08 -10.86
CA GLY A 549 -14.75 10.92 -11.85
C GLY A 549 -14.48 9.79 -12.84
N GLU A 550 -13.92 8.67 -12.36
CA GLU A 550 -13.50 7.52 -13.17
C GLU A 550 -13.96 6.22 -12.52
N ASP A 551 -14.40 5.24 -13.31
CA ASP A 551 -14.65 3.89 -12.80
C ASP A 551 -13.35 3.09 -12.83
N LEU A 552 -12.82 2.76 -11.66
CA LEU A 552 -11.58 2.03 -11.47
C LEU A 552 -11.80 0.61 -10.95
N SER A 553 -13.03 0.09 -10.99
CA SER A 553 -13.36 -1.26 -10.48
C SER A 553 -12.49 -2.35 -11.11
N TRP A 554 -12.16 -2.21 -12.40
CA TRP A 554 -11.27 -3.10 -13.13
C TRP A 554 -9.85 -3.10 -12.55
N PHE A 555 -9.35 -1.94 -12.11
CA PHE A 555 -8.03 -1.78 -11.52
C PHE A 555 -7.98 -2.36 -10.10
N TRP A 556 -8.96 -2.02 -9.24
CA TRP A 556 -9.04 -2.57 -7.88
C TRP A 556 -9.13 -4.09 -7.91
N ARG A 557 -9.94 -4.64 -8.82
CA ARG A 557 -10.07 -6.09 -9.04
C ARG A 557 -8.75 -6.73 -9.44
N SER A 558 -8.06 -6.16 -10.39
CA SER A 558 -6.83 -6.72 -10.95
C SER A 558 -5.67 -6.68 -9.98
N TRP A 559 -5.44 -5.52 -9.37
CA TRP A 559 -4.23 -5.22 -8.62
C TRP A 559 -4.36 -5.47 -7.11
N PHE A 560 -5.47 -5.07 -6.49
CA PHE A 560 -5.66 -5.16 -5.04
C PHE A 560 -6.33 -6.46 -4.58
N ILE A 561 -7.35 -6.91 -5.31
CA ILE A 561 -8.17 -8.09 -4.94
C ILE A 561 -7.56 -9.39 -5.46
N ASN A 562 -6.92 -9.32 -6.63
CA ASN A 562 -6.28 -10.45 -7.29
C ASN A 562 -4.82 -10.15 -7.62
N ASN A 563 -4.10 -11.15 -8.12
CA ASN A 563 -2.76 -11.02 -8.67
C ASN A 563 -2.81 -11.30 -10.17
N TRP A 564 -3.58 -10.47 -10.91
CA TRP A 564 -3.67 -10.64 -12.36
C TRP A 564 -2.44 -10.10 -13.04
N GLN A 565 -1.95 -10.85 -14.02
CA GLN A 565 -0.80 -10.47 -14.84
C GLN A 565 -1.24 -9.61 -16.02
N LEU A 566 -0.35 -8.75 -16.47
CA LEU A 566 -0.45 -7.95 -17.68
C LEU A 566 0.48 -8.51 -18.75
N ASP A 567 -0.01 -8.68 -19.97
CA ASP A 567 0.77 -9.02 -21.17
C ASP A 567 0.06 -8.38 -22.38
N GLN A 568 0.50 -7.18 -22.76
CA GLN A 568 -0.02 -6.44 -23.92
C GLN A 568 0.93 -6.65 -25.10
N ALA A 569 0.41 -7.03 -26.23
CA ALA A 569 1.23 -7.39 -27.39
C ALA A 569 0.83 -6.60 -28.65
N ILE A 570 1.79 -6.29 -29.50
CA ILE A 570 1.55 -5.87 -30.88
C ILE A 570 1.49 -7.13 -31.73
N THR A 571 0.29 -7.53 -32.16
CA THR A 571 0.08 -8.81 -32.84
C THR A 571 0.15 -8.69 -34.36
N LYS A 572 -0.30 -7.55 -34.93
CA LYS A 572 -0.35 -7.36 -36.39
C LYS A 572 -0.12 -5.90 -36.78
N VAL A 573 0.61 -5.71 -37.88
CA VAL A 573 0.75 -4.41 -38.53
C VAL A 573 0.59 -4.62 -40.05
N LYS A 574 -0.39 -3.96 -40.66
CA LYS A 574 -0.61 -3.98 -42.12
C LYS A 574 -0.85 -2.55 -42.62
N TYR A 575 -0.43 -2.26 -43.85
CA TYR A 575 -0.75 -0.99 -44.49
C TYR A 575 -2.12 -1.05 -45.19
N VAL A 576 -2.89 0.02 -45.06
CA VAL A 576 -4.15 0.20 -45.78
C VAL A 576 -3.87 0.12 -47.29
N LYS A 577 -4.58 -0.73 -48.01
CA LYS A 577 -4.39 -0.99 -49.43
C LYS A 577 -2.95 -1.38 -49.84
N ASN A 578 -2.18 -1.97 -48.93
CA ASN A 578 -0.75 -2.26 -49.07
C ASN A 578 0.14 -1.05 -49.39
N ASP A 579 -0.30 0.14 -49.07
CA ASP A 579 0.43 1.38 -49.34
C ASP A 579 0.66 2.14 -48.01
N ALA A 580 1.92 2.27 -47.63
CA ALA A 580 2.32 2.99 -46.43
C ALA A 580 1.81 4.45 -46.38
N LYS A 581 1.54 5.05 -47.56
CA LYS A 581 0.99 6.41 -47.67
C LYS A 581 -0.49 6.51 -47.30
N GLN A 582 -1.19 5.38 -47.20
CA GLN A 582 -2.60 5.33 -46.82
C GLN A 582 -2.81 5.13 -45.31
N GLY A 583 -1.71 4.96 -44.54
CA GLY A 583 -1.69 4.66 -43.14
C GLY A 583 -1.53 3.18 -42.81
N ALA A 584 -1.40 2.89 -41.53
CA ALA A 584 -1.24 1.54 -41.00
C ALA A 584 -2.42 1.14 -40.11
N LEU A 585 -2.84 -0.12 -40.22
CA LEU A 585 -3.72 -0.79 -39.28
C LEU A 585 -2.84 -1.55 -38.28
N ILE A 586 -2.94 -1.16 -37.01
CA ILE A 586 -2.14 -1.76 -35.93
C ILE A 586 -3.11 -2.50 -35.01
N THR A 587 -2.83 -3.79 -34.79
CA THR A 587 -3.60 -4.65 -33.91
C THR A 587 -2.77 -4.93 -32.67
N ILE A 588 -3.37 -4.69 -31.50
CA ILE A 588 -2.85 -4.99 -30.18
C ILE A 588 -3.76 -6.00 -29.50
N ALA A 589 -3.19 -6.83 -28.62
CA ALA A 589 -3.92 -7.82 -27.83
C ALA A 589 -3.60 -7.71 -26.36
N ASN A 590 -4.56 -8.04 -25.50
CA ASN A 590 -4.33 -8.33 -24.09
C ASN A 590 -4.30 -9.86 -23.92
N LEU A 591 -3.14 -10.41 -23.56
CA LEU A 591 -2.90 -11.86 -23.52
C LEU A 591 -3.10 -12.45 -22.12
N GLU A 592 -2.99 -11.64 -21.07
CA GLU A 592 -3.21 -12.03 -19.69
C GLU A 592 -4.48 -11.34 -19.11
N LYS A 593 -4.75 -11.50 -17.83
CA LYS A 593 -6.06 -11.13 -17.23
C LYS A 593 -6.25 -9.65 -16.95
N MET A 594 -5.17 -8.90 -16.71
CA MET A 594 -5.25 -7.49 -16.30
C MET A 594 -5.48 -6.58 -17.52
N PRO A 595 -6.58 -5.81 -17.57
CA PRO A 595 -6.72 -4.73 -18.53
C PRO A 595 -5.96 -3.50 -18.05
N MET A 596 -5.26 -2.83 -18.96
CA MET A 596 -4.62 -1.54 -18.72
C MET A 596 -4.80 -0.64 -19.94
N PRO A 597 -4.83 0.67 -19.81
CA PRO A 597 -4.73 1.57 -20.96
C PRO A 597 -3.43 1.33 -21.70
N VAL A 598 -3.38 1.68 -22.99
CA VAL A 598 -2.20 1.45 -23.83
C VAL A 598 -1.61 2.77 -24.25
N THR A 599 -0.38 3.04 -23.83
CA THR A 599 0.45 4.12 -24.38
C THR A 599 1.48 3.52 -25.30
N MET A 600 1.62 4.04 -26.52
CA MET A 600 2.63 3.56 -27.45
C MET A 600 3.28 4.67 -28.25
N ASP A 601 4.53 4.46 -28.61
CA ASP A 601 5.26 5.29 -29.55
C ASP A 601 5.36 4.59 -30.90
N ILE A 602 4.94 5.27 -31.97
CA ILE A 602 5.01 4.82 -33.34
C ILE A 602 6.07 5.64 -34.07
N LYS A 603 7.15 4.98 -34.49
CA LYS A 603 8.28 5.61 -35.18
C LYS A 603 8.27 5.26 -36.65
N THR A 604 8.42 6.27 -37.53
CA THR A 604 8.56 6.09 -38.97
C THR A 604 10.02 6.00 -39.37
N LYS A 605 10.29 5.54 -40.64
CA LYS A 605 11.66 5.47 -41.18
C LYS A 605 12.36 6.82 -41.26
N SER A 606 11.65 7.91 -41.35
CA SER A 606 12.25 9.26 -41.29
C SER A 606 12.70 9.65 -39.88
N GLY A 607 12.33 8.87 -38.85
CA GLY A 607 12.62 9.13 -37.44
C GLY A 607 11.54 9.91 -36.73
N ALA A 608 10.43 10.29 -37.36
CA ALA A 608 9.31 10.93 -36.69
C ALA A 608 8.63 9.97 -35.73
N VAL A 609 8.34 10.42 -34.51
CA VAL A 609 7.65 9.64 -33.46
C VAL A 609 6.29 10.24 -33.18
N THR A 610 5.26 9.40 -33.17
CA THR A 610 3.91 9.79 -32.79
C THR A 610 3.49 8.96 -31.60
N ARG A 611 3.10 9.63 -30.48
CA ARG A 611 2.53 8.99 -29.31
C ARG A 611 1.04 8.78 -29.52
N VAL A 612 0.59 7.56 -29.21
CA VAL A 612 -0.82 7.16 -29.23
C VAL A 612 -1.21 6.66 -27.84
N ASN A 613 -2.30 7.20 -27.30
CA ASN A 613 -2.89 6.76 -26.03
C ASN A 613 -4.27 6.18 -26.31
N LEU A 614 -4.49 4.93 -25.90
CA LEU A 614 -5.77 4.24 -26.01
C LEU A 614 -6.31 3.99 -24.60
N PRO A 615 -7.58 4.34 -24.32
CA PRO A 615 -8.17 4.13 -23.02
C PRO A 615 -8.38 2.65 -22.72
N VAL A 616 -8.51 2.29 -21.45
CA VAL A 616 -8.79 0.92 -21.01
C VAL A 616 -10.09 0.35 -21.59
N ASP A 617 -11.00 1.23 -21.98
CA ASP A 617 -12.30 0.89 -22.57
C ASP A 617 -12.22 0.07 -23.84
N ILE A 618 -11.10 0.09 -24.55
CA ILE A 618 -10.88 -0.78 -25.71
C ILE A 618 -11.00 -2.26 -25.37
N TRP A 619 -10.77 -2.61 -24.09
CA TRP A 619 -10.80 -3.97 -23.59
C TRP A 619 -12.17 -4.41 -23.03
N GLN A 620 -13.17 -3.52 -22.91
CA GLN A 620 -14.47 -3.85 -22.30
C GLN A 620 -15.25 -4.98 -22.97
N ARG A 621 -14.93 -5.31 -24.22
CA ARG A 621 -15.55 -6.40 -24.98
C ARG A 621 -14.64 -7.01 -26.02
N ASN A 622 -13.36 -6.70 -25.98
CA ASN A 622 -12.40 -7.14 -26.99
C ASN A 622 -11.15 -7.72 -26.29
N VAL A 623 -10.63 -8.79 -26.83
CA VAL A 623 -9.30 -9.33 -26.48
C VAL A 623 -8.20 -8.79 -27.39
N GLU A 624 -8.59 -8.35 -28.60
CA GLU A 624 -7.75 -7.68 -29.59
C GLU A 624 -8.42 -6.36 -30.00
N TRP A 625 -7.62 -5.34 -30.26
CA TRP A 625 -8.08 -4.05 -30.74
C TRP A 625 -7.26 -3.59 -31.94
N THR A 626 -7.93 -3.26 -33.04
CA THR A 626 -7.29 -2.72 -34.25
C THR A 626 -7.68 -1.28 -34.44
N PHE A 627 -6.68 -0.42 -34.63
CA PHE A 627 -6.91 0.99 -34.96
C PHE A 627 -6.08 1.43 -36.15
N LYS A 628 -6.51 2.50 -36.81
CA LYS A 628 -5.79 3.10 -37.93
C LYS A 628 -4.87 4.22 -37.43
N HIS A 629 -3.57 4.08 -37.70
CA HIS A 629 -2.60 5.14 -37.58
C HIS A 629 -2.41 5.86 -38.91
N ASN A 630 -2.61 7.16 -38.96
CA ASN A 630 -2.48 7.96 -40.17
C ASN A 630 -1.01 8.29 -40.43
N SER A 631 -0.28 7.36 -41.03
CA SER A 631 1.06 7.58 -41.51
C SER A 631 1.05 7.81 -43.02
N THR A 632 2.02 8.58 -43.54
CA THR A 632 2.26 8.80 -44.95
C THR A 632 3.57 8.16 -45.44
N GLU A 633 4.21 7.38 -44.58
CA GLU A 633 5.49 6.71 -44.82
C GLU A 633 5.58 5.38 -44.08
N GLU A 634 6.60 4.59 -44.40
CA GLU A 634 6.82 3.31 -43.76
C GLU A 634 7.17 3.46 -42.28
N LEU A 635 6.58 2.59 -41.44
CA LEU A 635 6.90 2.49 -40.02
C LEU A 635 8.24 1.77 -39.82
N GLU A 636 9.03 2.23 -38.85
CA GLU A 636 10.26 1.60 -38.40
C GLU A 636 10.00 0.69 -37.20
N SER A 637 9.34 1.24 -36.19
CA SER A 637 9.01 0.52 -34.95
C SER A 637 7.75 1.04 -34.28
N ILE A 638 7.17 0.19 -33.44
CA ILE A 638 6.08 0.53 -32.52
C ILE A 638 6.48 -0.05 -31.15
N THR A 639 6.38 0.73 -30.09
CA THR A 639 6.71 0.29 -28.73
C THR A 639 5.56 0.64 -27.79
N ILE A 640 4.96 -0.38 -27.15
CA ILE A 640 4.00 -0.21 -26.05
C ILE A 640 4.79 0.14 -24.81
N ASP A 641 4.21 1.00 -23.95
CA ASP A 641 4.77 1.44 -22.67
C ASP A 641 6.24 1.88 -22.75
N PRO A 642 6.57 2.87 -23.58
CA PRO A 642 7.96 3.26 -23.83
C PRO A 642 8.68 3.85 -22.61
N GLU A 643 7.96 4.22 -21.53
CA GLU A 643 8.51 4.66 -20.27
C GLU A 643 8.62 3.54 -19.21
N ASN A 644 8.23 2.31 -19.51
CA ASN A 644 8.25 1.16 -18.62
C ASN A 644 7.48 1.38 -17.31
N ASN A 645 6.27 1.94 -17.43
CA ASN A 645 5.41 2.29 -16.29
C ASN A 645 4.48 1.17 -15.85
N MET A 646 4.31 0.12 -16.68
CA MET A 646 3.34 -0.94 -16.46
C MET A 646 4.05 -2.28 -16.20
N PRO A 647 3.50 -3.13 -15.33
CA PRO A 647 4.11 -4.41 -14.97
C PRO A 647 3.79 -5.49 -16.02
N ASP A 648 4.18 -5.25 -17.27
CA ASP A 648 4.03 -6.23 -18.34
C ASP A 648 5.06 -7.35 -18.18
N ILE A 649 4.59 -8.60 -18.21
CA ILE A 649 5.44 -9.78 -17.97
C ILE A 649 6.22 -10.24 -19.19
N ASN A 650 6.03 -9.60 -20.36
CA ASN A 650 6.63 -10.04 -21.61
C ASN A 650 7.00 -8.87 -22.54
N GLU A 651 8.09 -8.20 -22.22
CA GLU A 651 8.62 -7.06 -22.98
C GLU A 651 8.90 -7.39 -24.48
N GLU A 652 9.13 -8.65 -24.83
CA GLU A 652 9.50 -9.04 -26.20
C GLU A 652 8.40 -8.78 -27.22
N ASN A 653 7.13 -8.86 -26.81
CA ASN A 653 5.99 -8.63 -27.68
C ASN A 653 5.44 -7.19 -27.61
N ASN A 654 5.96 -6.36 -26.69
CA ASN A 654 5.63 -4.94 -26.59
C ASN A 654 6.26 -4.11 -27.72
N THR A 655 7.25 -4.67 -28.39
CA THR A 655 7.95 -3.98 -29.48
C THR A 655 7.80 -4.72 -30.80
N TRP A 656 7.24 -4.03 -31.77
CA TRP A 656 7.23 -4.44 -33.16
C TRP A 656 8.26 -3.62 -33.96
N THR A 657 9.05 -4.27 -34.82
CA THR A 657 9.93 -3.60 -35.77
C THR A 657 9.73 -4.16 -37.16
N LEU A 658 9.81 -3.30 -38.16
CA LEU A 658 9.70 -3.72 -39.56
C LEU A 658 10.75 -4.79 -39.93
N ALA A 659 11.96 -4.69 -39.39
CA ALA A 659 13.05 -5.62 -39.64
C ALA A 659 12.82 -7.02 -39.05
N LYS A 660 12.24 -7.11 -37.84
CA LYS A 660 12.00 -8.39 -37.12
C LYS A 660 10.67 -9.03 -37.53
N ASN A 661 9.61 -8.25 -37.59
CA ASN A 661 8.24 -8.74 -37.66
C ASN A 661 7.67 -8.64 -39.10
N GLY A 662 8.15 -7.67 -39.89
CA GLY A 662 7.62 -7.40 -41.22
C GLY A 662 6.21 -6.80 -41.21
N ILE A 663 5.66 -6.59 -42.42
CA ILE A 663 4.27 -6.18 -42.62
C ILE A 663 3.44 -7.42 -42.95
N GLU A 664 2.30 -7.57 -42.27
CA GLU A 664 1.37 -8.65 -42.59
C GLU A 664 0.80 -8.46 -43.99
N LYS A 665 0.96 -9.49 -44.84
CA LYS A 665 0.37 -9.48 -46.18
C LYS A 665 -1.11 -9.78 -46.07
N PRO A 666 -1.96 -9.07 -46.84
CA PRO A 666 -3.37 -9.39 -46.88
C PRO A 666 -3.58 -10.86 -47.30
N ALA A 667 -4.53 -11.50 -46.62
CA ALA A 667 -4.97 -12.83 -47.01
C ALA A 667 -5.56 -12.79 -48.42
N ASP A 668 -5.23 -13.77 -49.26
CA ASP A 668 -5.92 -13.95 -50.51
C ASP A 668 -7.25 -14.65 -50.29
N LEU A 669 -8.30 -13.87 -50.36
CA LEU A 669 -9.69 -14.33 -50.17
C LEU A 669 -10.48 -14.37 -51.47
N THR A 670 -9.79 -14.32 -52.63
CA THR A 670 -10.39 -14.30 -53.94
C THR A 670 -11.36 -15.48 -54.19
N ALA A 671 -11.03 -16.64 -53.63
CA ALA A 671 -11.88 -17.84 -53.75
C ALA A 671 -13.28 -17.65 -53.11
N TYR A 672 -13.41 -16.78 -52.13
CA TYR A 672 -14.67 -16.50 -51.41
C TYR A 672 -15.48 -15.36 -52.07
N THR A 673 -14.88 -14.56 -52.94
CA THR A 673 -15.56 -13.41 -53.56
C THR A 673 -16.56 -13.85 -54.62
N GLY A 674 -17.59 -13.06 -54.85
CA GLY A 674 -18.59 -13.33 -55.91
C GLY A 674 -20.02 -13.02 -55.44
N ASN A 675 -20.99 -13.30 -56.31
CA ASN A 675 -22.43 -13.15 -56.05
C ASN A 675 -23.02 -14.49 -55.65
N PHE A 676 -23.90 -14.49 -54.68
CA PHE A 676 -24.57 -15.69 -54.18
C PHE A 676 -26.04 -15.41 -53.94
N SER A 677 -26.88 -16.41 -54.25
CA SER A 677 -28.33 -16.37 -54.12
C SER A 677 -28.85 -17.54 -53.30
N SER A 678 -29.93 -17.33 -52.57
CA SER A 678 -30.65 -18.37 -51.83
C SER A 678 -31.98 -18.70 -52.47
N LYS A 679 -32.39 -19.96 -52.39
CA LYS A 679 -33.74 -20.39 -52.72
C LYS A 679 -34.71 -20.24 -51.59
N GLN A 680 -34.21 -20.04 -50.37
CA GLN A 680 -34.99 -19.96 -49.13
C GLN A 680 -35.46 -18.53 -48.84
N ILE A 681 -34.64 -17.53 -49.24
CA ILE A 681 -34.97 -16.11 -49.04
C ILE A 681 -34.58 -15.28 -50.28
N PRO A 682 -35.32 -14.23 -50.65
CA PRO A 682 -35.08 -13.41 -51.84
C PRO A 682 -33.99 -12.36 -51.59
N ILE A 683 -32.86 -12.77 -50.97
CA ILE A 683 -31.74 -11.90 -50.69
C ILE A 683 -30.55 -12.36 -51.53
N LYS A 684 -29.85 -11.41 -52.14
CA LYS A 684 -28.58 -11.64 -52.82
C LYS A 684 -27.45 -11.11 -51.92
N ILE A 685 -26.40 -11.90 -51.80
CA ILE A 685 -25.18 -11.54 -51.08
C ILE A 685 -24.03 -11.49 -52.04
N LYS A 686 -23.29 -10.39 -51.98
CA LYS A 686 -22.03 -10.24 -52.72
C LYS A 686 -20.87 -10.18 -51.73
N PHE A 687 -19.90 -11.04 -51.93
CA PHE A 687 -18.62 -10.91 -51.21
C PHE A 687 -17.59 -10.21 -52.09
N THR A 688 -16.94 -9.22 -51.51
CA THR A 688 -15.76 -8.54 -52.06
C THR A 688 -14.60 -8.66 -51.10
N GLN A 689 -13.38 -8.49 -51.56
CA GLN A 689 -12.19 -8.45 -50.72
C GLN A 689 -11.71 -7.00 -50.67
N GLU A 690 -11.46 -6.50 -49.45
CA GLU A 690 -10.87 -5.19 -49.23
C GLU A 690 -9.85 -5.31 -48.07
N ASP A 691 -8.62 -4.88 -48.28
CA ASP A 691 -7.51 -4.87 -47.30
C ASP A 691 -7.25 -6.22 -46.58
N GLY A 692 -7.55 -7.35 -47.22
CA GLY A 692 -7.39 -8.69 -46.67
C GLY A 692 -8.59 -9.20 -45.89
N ASP A 693 -9.65 -8.42 -45.81
CA ASP A 693 -10.91 -8.80 -45.18
C ASP A 693 -11.95 -9.19 -46.23
N LEU A 694 -12.82 -10.14 -45.90
CA LEU A 694 -13.96 -10.50 -46.71
C LEU A 694 -15.13 -9.60 -46.36
N ILE A 695 -15.60 -8.80 -47.29
CA ILE A 695 -16.70 -7.85 -47.08
C ILE A 695 -18.02 -8.47 -47.54
N ILE A 696 -18.97 -8.58 -46.64
CA ILE A 696 -20.34 -8.99 -47.01
C ILE A 696 -21.15 -7.76 -47.42
N ASN A 697 -21.73 -7.85 -48.59
CA ASN A 697 -22.61 -6.82 -49.14
C ASN A 697 -23.96 -7.46 -49.43
N SER A 698 -25.04 -6.82 -48.97
CA SER A 698 -26.42 -7.22 -49.20
C SER A 698 -27.27 -6.00 -49.55
N GLU A 699 -28.15 -6.13 -50.50
CA GLU A 699 -29.03 -5.03 -50.94
C GLU A 699 -29.84 -4.46 -49.76
N GLY A 700 -29.81 -3.14 -49.58
CA GLY A 700 -30.51 -2.43 -48.53
C GLY A 700 -29.89 -2.51 -47.12
N ARG A 701 -28.65 -3.05 -47.01
CA ARG A 701 -27.89 -3.10 -45.75
C ARG A 701 -26.50 -2.52 -45.92
N PRO A 702 -25.92 -1.93 -44.86
CA PRO A 702 -24.55 -1.53 -44.90
C PRO A 702 -23.61 -2.73 -45.12
N SER A 703 -22.53 -2.50 -45.89
CA SER A 703 -21.47 -3.49 -46.03
C SER A 703 -20.72 -3.68 -44.72
N ALA A 704 -20.31 -4.90 -44.40
CA ALA A 704 -19.58 -5.21 -43.18
C ALA A 704 -18.36 -6.12 -43.48
N PRO A 705 -17.22 -5.85 -42.84
CA PRO A 705 -16.07 -6.78 -42.88
C PRO A 705 -16.39 -8.00 -41.99
N LEU A 706 -15.98 -9.16 -42.47
CA LEU A 706 -16.12 -10.42 -41.76
C LEU A 706 -14.77 -10.85 -41.20
N GLU A 707 -14.78 -11.24 -39.94
CA GLU A 707 -13.62 -11.81 -39.26
C GLU A 707 -13.43 -13.28 -39.70
N ASN A 708 -12.22 -13.62 -40.14
CA ASN A 708 -11.86 -14.99 -40.55
C ASN A 708 -11.54 -15.83 -39.30
N LYS A 709 -12.36 -16.85 -39.03
CA LYS A 709 -12.18 -17.79 -37.90
C LYS A 709 -11.51 -19.10 -38.31
N GLY A 710 -10.94 -19.17 -39.52
CA GLY A 710 -10.36 -20.38 -40.11
C GLY A 710 -11.40 -21.40 -40.56
N LYS A 711 -10.95 -22.49 -41.23
CA LYS A 711 -11.80 -23.59 -41.74
C LYS A 711 -13.02 -23.08 -42.52
N ASP A 712 -12.79 -22.09 -43.41
CA ASP A 712 -13.83 -21.49 -44.28
C ASP A 712 -14.97 -20.81 -43.54
N ARG A 713 -14.76 -20.44 -42.28
CA ARG A 713 -15.74 -19.78 -41.40
C ARG A 713 -15.37 -18.32 -41.22
N PHE A 714 -16.36 -17.46 -41.42
CA PHE A 714 -16.26 -16.02 -41.21
C PHE A 714 -17.40 -15.55 -40.33
N THR A 715 -17.16 -14.55 -39.50
CA THR A 715 -18.17 -14.03 -38.54
C THR A 715 -18.27 -12.52 -38.60
N PHE A 716 -19.46 -12.02 -38.28
CA PHE A 716 -19.70 -10.63 -37.89
C PHE A 716 -20.48 -10.66 -36.57
N GLU A 717 -19.72 -10.71 -35.46
CA GLU A 717 -20.24 -11.00 -34.14
C GLU A 717 -21.25 -9.97 -33.66
N GLN A 718 -21.06 -8.69 -34.01
CA GLN A 718 -21.96 -7.61 -33.61
C GLN A 718 -23.41 -7.79 -34.11
N ALA A 719 -23.57 -8.49 -35.22
CA ALA A 719 -24.88 -8.79 -35.79
C ALA A 719 -25.28 -10.28 -35.65
N GLY A 720 -24.49 -11.07 -34.92
CA GLY A 720 -24.70 -12.51 -34.77
C GLY A 720 -24.66 -13.28 -36.07
N VAL A 721 -23.88 -12.78 -37.07
CA VAL A 721 -23.76 -13.38 -38.42
C VAL A 721 -22.59 -14.37 -38.47
N ILE A 722 -22.86 -15.59 -38.93
CA ILE A 722 -21.87 -16.59 -39.21
C ILE A 722 -22.03 -17.02 -40.68
N VAL A 723 -20.94 -17.01 -41.43
CA VAL A 723 -20.83 -17.49 -42.80
C VAL A 723 -19.90 -18.69 -42.85
N GLN A 724 -20.43 -19.85 -43.18
CA GLN A 724 -19.62 -21.08 -43.35
C GLN A 724 -19.63 -21.52 -44.81
N PHE A 725 -18.50 -21.31 -45.50
CA PHE A 725 -18.36 -21.79 -46.89
C PHE A 725 -18.17 -23.29 -46.95
N ASN A 726 -18.67 -23.90 -48.02
CA ASN A 726 -18.34 -25.28 -48.33
C ASN A 726 -16.89 -25.39 -48.87
N GLU A 727 -16.35 -26.58 -48.87
CA GLU A 727 -14.96 -26.85 -49.30
C GLU A 727 -14.65 -26.34 -50.71
N ALA A 728 -15.59 -26.45 -51.64
CA ALA A 728 -15.46 -26.00 -53.04
C ALA A 728 -15.66 -24.46 -53.23
N LYS A 729 -16.03 -23.71 -52.19
CA LYS A 729 -16.40 -22.28 -52.21
C LYS A 729 -17.53 -21.95 -53.20
N SER A 730 -18.29 -22.98 -53.59
CA SER A 730 -19.43 -22.85 -54.52
C SER A 730 -20.73 -22.43 -53.82
N GLY A 731 -20.73 -22.38 -52.48
CA GLY A 731 -21.83 -21.95 -51.67
C GLY A 731 -21.43 -21.84 -50.21
N PHE A 732 -22.32 -21.31 -49.41
CA PHE A 732 -22.14 -21.16 -47.96
C PHE A 732 -23.47 -21.27 -47.22
N ASN A 733 -23.38 -21.59 -45.92
CA ASN A 733 -24.45 -21.48 -44.97
C ASN A 733 -24.34 -20.16 -44.23
N LEU A 734 -25.43 -19.35 -44.18
CA LEU A 734 -25.51 -18.13 -43.42
C LEU A 734 -26.36 -18.41 -42.17
N LYS A 735 -25.76 -18.26 -41.02
CA LYS A 735 -26.49 -18.30 -39.74
C LYS A 735 -26.64 -16.89 -39.20
N VAL A 736 -27.89 -16.53 -38.84
CA VAL A 736 -28.24 -15.25 -38.15
C VAL A 736 -29.14 -15.59 -36.97
N GLY A 737 -28.61 -15.50 -35.78
CA GLY A 737 -29.29 -16.01 -34.59
C GLY A 737 -29.51 -17.52 -34.68
N GLU A 738 -30.77 -17.97 -34.60
CA GLU A 738 -31.18 -19.37 -34.75
C GLU A 738 -31.51 -19.78 -36.20
N GLN A 739 -31.55 -18.82 -37.13
CA GLN A 739 -31.94 -19.08 -38.50
C GLN A 739 -30.74 -19.43 -39.35
N ASN A 740 -30.91 -20.41 -40.28
CA ASN A 740 -29.89 -20.85 -41.20
C ASN A 740 -30.41 -20.80 -42.65
N PHE A 741 -29.62 -20.26 -43.56
CA PHE A 741 -29.94 -20.11 -44.96
C PHE A 741 -28.77 -20.60 -45.84
N ASP A 742 -29.07 -21.42 -46.82
CA ASP A 742 -28.08 -21.88 -47.77
C ASP A 742 -28.04 -20.97 -49.00
N PHE A 743 -26.84 -20.61 -49.40
CA PHE A 743 -26.57 -19.81 -50.58
C PHE A 743 -25.71 -20.57 -51.55
N THR A 744 -25.96 -20.37 -52.82
CA THR A 744 -25.17 -20.93 -53.92
C THR A 744 -24.59 -19.80 -54.76
N ARG A 745 -23.38 -20.00 -55.28
CA ARG A 745 -22.71 -19.03 -56.17
C ARG A 745 -23.53 -18.87 -57.44
N ASP A 746 -23.78 -17.64 -57.85
CA ASP A 746 -24.40 -17.32 -59.14
C ASP A 746 -23.45 -17.67 -60.27
N LYS A 747 -23.98 -18.21 -61.41
CA LYS A 747 -23.21 -18.58 -62.57
C LYS A 747 -22.71 -17.37 -63.34
#